data_e4db5159cbe1e3019163d26cbd277f1d
#
_entry.id   e4db5159cbe1e3019163d26cbd277f1d
#
_cell.length_a   1.000
_cell.length_b   1.000
_cell.length_c   1.000
_cell.angle_alpha   90.00
_cell.angle_beta   90.00
_cell.angle_gamma   90.00
#
_symmetry.space_group_name_H-M   'P 1'
#
loop_
_entity.id
_entity.type
_entity.pdbx_description
1 polymer ?
#
loop_
_entity_poly.entity_id
_entity_poly.type
_entity_poly.pdbx_seq_one_letter_code
_entity_poly.pdbx_strand_id
1 'polypeptide(L)'
;MKKYFLSLIFSVIFTTALFSQTIVLPDNWLFKTGDDPSYKNINLDESNWVNINVPGNWEDQGFPGYDGYAWYRLHFSIQENIQDQQLYLFLGKIDDADETYLNGVKIGSSGKLPPEPLTAWNDQRAYKIPNELLQKENVIAIRAYDIFSPGGIHSGLIGILNQQEYEYEMNPPEGAKKSYYQITTANGLIAAVYNERRNEFENVFPHIFKFYDLEKPVSPFIKSLKLTCNQKPVSVNYLDNTHIINVDYKNFNVKYFAPFVENEKILYAVLTGKESVIGKYFFTYRNVKADILVDSVTIKKDSDQIEKYFLFSFNDSLHNNSDVIKKAVERIKNSSTDIVEAELKFMKDVFARAKYPDGLSVDEKKLYEQSITVLKMAQVTENEIFPKAKGQVLASLPPGVWSITWLRDGMYSLLGLNAAGLYDEAKKLLSFYLNAESNFYKKFIWEDGKDYGVGVDYQISVTRYFGIGKEESDFNDQGPNIELDGFGFFLYTFSDFINKSGDQKFFEDNYKLVTEKVADALIHCIADNDLIRIDSGPWERHLPGKQYTYTSCTAAAGLKAYAELLNKMGINSKKYFEASDRITKGIKNNLIVDGKYLKGNAEGKSNKEYEYYDAGMIEAFTLDVLNDKNLFTSTMAEYDDTLKVAEDRGYSRVSGVDSYDINEWILIDMRTASAHIKFGEKDKAKKLIDWVVSQATLNFNLLPELFDYHRATYEGAIPMVGFGAGAYLKTINDFYKK
;
A
#
# COMPACT_ATOMS: atom_id res chain seq x y z
N MET A 1 -59.85 -12.36 -21.45
CA MET A 1 -58.82 -13.35 -21.06
C MET A 1 -57.51 -12.60 -20.82
N LYS A 2 -57.23 -12.29 -19.56
CA LYS A 2 -55.97 -11.62 -19.15
C LYS A 2 -54.96 -12.72 -18.79
N LYS A 3 -53.85 -12.78 -19.53
CA LYS A 3 -52.68 -13.63 -19.15
C LYS A 3 -51.81 -12.86 -18.18
N TYR A 4 -51.69 -13.36 -16.98
CA TYR A 4 -50.69 -12.93 -16.01
C TYR A 4 -49.35 -13.58 -16.36
N PHE A 5 -48.31 -12.79 -16.62
CA PHE A 5 -46.92 -13.21 -16.66
C PHE A 5 -46.38 -13.10 -15.25
N LEU A 6 -46.10 -14.24 -14.63
CA LEU A 6 -45.37 -14.33 -13.37
C LEU A 6 -43.86 -14.23 -13.70
N SER A 7 -43.23 -13.13 -13.38
CA SER A 7 -41.79 -12.98 -13.45
C SER A 7 -41.21 -13.56 -12.16
N LEU A 8 -40.57 -14.72 -12.27
CA LEU A 8 -39.77 -15.30 -11.19
C LEU A 8 -38.44 -14.54 -11.11
N ILE A 9 -38.30 -13.68 -10.11
CA ILE A 9 -37.00 -13.08 -9.76
C ILE A 9 -36.22 -14.18 -8.97
N PHE A 10 -35.23 -14.78 -9.62
CA PHE A 10 -34.20 -15.57 -8.93
C PHE A 10 -33.25 -14.58 -8.25
N SER A 11 -33.48 -14.32 -6.96
CA SER A 11 -32.44 -13.75 -6.12
C SER A 11 -31.35 -14.80 -5.91
N VAL A 12 -30.26 -14.70 -6.65
CA VAL A 12 -29.04 -15.42 -6.33
C VAL A 12 -28.45 -14.75 -5.10
N ILE A 13 -28.70 -15.32 -3.94
CA ILE A 13 -27.99 -14.96 -2.71
C ILE A 13 -26.58 -15.53 -2.88
N PHE A 14 -25.62 -14.71 -3.28
CA PHE A 14 -24.21 -15.02 -3.12
C PHE A 14 -23.92 -14.99 -1.62
N THR A 15 -24.00 -16.15 -0.99
CA THR A 15 -23.32 -16.35 0.30
C THR A 15 -21.83 -16.29 0.01
N THR A 16 -21.19 -15.15 0.30
CA THR A 16 -19.74 -15.08 0.43
C THR A 16 -19.35 -16.00 1.60
N ALA A 17 -18.95 -17.22 1.27
CA ALA A 17 -18.36 -18.09 2.26
C ALA A 17 -17.03 -17.44 2.69
N LEU A 18 -16.93 -17.05 3.94
CA LEU A 18 -15.68 -16.62 4.56
C LEU A 18 -14.76 -17.84 4.60
N PHE A 19 -13.83 -17.95 3.65
CA PHE A 19 -12.80 -18.97 3.65
C PHE A 19 -11.76 -18.63 4.71
N SER A 20 -11.93 -19.22 5.89
CA SER A 20 -10.89 -19.26 6.92
C SER A 20 -10.04 -20.50 6.69
N GLN A 21 -8.74 -20.42 6.91
CA GLN A 21 -7.85 -21.59 6.89
C GLN A 21 -8.45 -22.72 7.76
N THR A 22 -8.41 -23.96 7.28
CA THR A 22 -8.85 -25.12 8.06
C THR A 22 -8.05 -25.21 9.36
N ILE A 23 -6.72 -24.99 9.30
CA ILE A 23 -5.83 -24.84 10.45
C ILE A 23 -4.93 -23.64 10.21
N VAL A 24 -4.98 -22.65 11.11
CA VAL A 24 -4.03 -21.54 11.15
C VAL A 24 -2.77 -22.02 11.84
N LEU A 25 -1.64 -21.95 11.14
CA LEU A 25 -0.34 -22.24 11.73
C LEU A 25 0.22 -20.98 12.42
N PRO A 26 0.94 -21.13 13.56
CA PRO A 26 1.61 -20.02 14.21
C PRO A 26 2.72 -19.45 13.31
N ASP A 27 3.00 -18.16 13.45
CA ASP A 27 4.04 -17.44 12.71
C ASP A 27 5.45 -17.58 13.31
N ASN A 28 5.59 -18.15 14.49
CA ASN A 28 6.87 -18.37 15.17
C ASN A 28 7.33 -19.81 15.01
N TRP A 29 8.41 -20.00 14.25
CA TRP A 29 8.95 -21.30 13.90
C TRP A 29 10.35 -21.47 14.48
N LEU A 30 10.79 -22.70 14.72
CA LEU A 30 12.18 -23.02 15.03
C LEU A 30 13.00 -22.95 13.74
N PHE A 31 14.20 -22.38 13.82
CA PHE A 31 15.08 -22.15 12.67
C PHE A 31 16.54 -22.50 13.00
N LYS A 32 17.23 -23.01 11.98
CA LYS A 32 18.65 -23.33 12.07
C LYS A 32 19.32 -23.27 10.71
N THR A 33 20.46 -22.57 10.63
CA THR A 33 21.32 -22.53 9.43
C THR A 33 22.11 -23.83 9.27
N GLY A 34 22.55 -24.11 8.03
CA GLY A 34 23.31 -25.30 7.67
C GLY A 34 22.41 -26.45 7.22
N ASP A 35 23.03 -27.57 6.83
CA ASP A 35 22.34 -28.69 6.22
C ASP A 35 22.66 -30.02 6.94
N ASP A 36 21.65 -30.57 7.60
CA ASP A 36 21.70 -31.93 8.17
C ASP A 36 20.37 -32.64 7.89
N PRO A 37 20.38 -33.71 7.07
CA PRO A 37 19.16 -34.47 6.74
C PRO A 37 18.46 -35.09 7.96
N SER A 38 19.10 -35.14 9.12
CA SER A 38 18.46 -35.59 10.36
C SER A 38 17.47 -34.57 10.93
N TYR A 39 17.51 -33.33 10.51
CA TYR A 39 16.64 -32.25 10.99
C TYR A 39 15.15 -32.44 10.62
N LYS A 40 14.84 -33.37 9.71
CA LYS A 40 13.46 -33.78 9.42
C LYS A 40 12.84 -34.74 10.47
N ASN A 41 13.66 -35.33 11.34
CA ASN A 41 13.20 -36.40 12.27
C ASN A 41 12.28 -35.84 13.36
N ILE A 42 11.22 -36.58 13.70
CA ILE A 42 10.25 -36.18 14.72
C ILE A 42 10.93 -35.95 16.08
N ASN A 43 11.75 -36.92 16.51
CA ASN A 43 12.42 -36.89 17.80
C ASN A 43 13.81 -36.22 17.68
N LEU A 44 13.85 -34.93 17.41
CA LEU A 44 15.07 -34.16 17.30
C LEU A 44 15.30 -33.35 18.59
N ASP A 45 16.56 -33.23 19.02
CA ASP A 45 16.92 -32.23 20.03
C ASP A 45 16.95 -30.83 19.39
N GLU A 46 15.99 -30.02 19.76
CA GLU A 46 15.79 -28.66 19.26
C GLU A 46 16.34 -27.56 20.20
N SER A 47 17.06 -27.94 21.25
CA SER A 47 17.54 -27.04 22.31
C SER A 47 18.47 -25.91 21.80
N ASN A 48 19.11 -26.10 20.65
CA ASN A 48 20.03 -25.15 20.02
C ASN A 48 19.44 -24.51 18.74
N TRP A 49 18.11 -24.59 18.56
CA TRP A 49 17.40 -23.89 17.50
C TRP A 49 16.95 -22.51 18.00
N VAL A 50 16.84 -21.56 17.09
CA VAL A 50 16.35 -20.22 17.40
C VAL A 50 14.94 -20.02 16.86
N ASN A 51 14.22 -19.06 17.40
CA ASN A 51 12.90 -18.71 16.90
C ASN A 51 13.00 -17.68 15.77
N ILE A 52 12.26 -17.90 14.69
CA ILE A 52 12.14 -17.00 13.56
C ILE A 52 10.65 -16.80 13.22
N ASN A 53 10.29 -15.60 12.73
CA ASN A 53 8.93 -15.33 12.29
C ASN A 53 8.76 -15.69 10.82
N VAL A 54 7.62 -16.30 10.49
CA VAL A 54 7.22 -16.73 9.15
C VAL A 54 5.82 -16.16 8.85
N PRO A 55 5.62 -15.45 7.74
CA PRO A 55 6.61 -15.09 6.73
C PRO A 55 7.59 -13.99 7.18
N GLY A 56 8.79 -14.01 6.59
CA GLY A 56 9.83 -13.03 6.81
C GLY A 56 11.18 -13.50 6.32
N ASN A 57 12.02 -12.61 5.85
CA ASN A 57 13.39 -12.93 5.46
C ASN A 57 14.23 -13.22 6.70
N TRP A 58 15.15 -14.16 6.61
CA TRP A 58 16.00 -14.49 7.73
C TRP A 58 17.09 -13.44 7.99
N GLU A 59 17.49 -12.66 6.97
CA GLU A 59 18.43 -11.53 7.10
C GLU A 59 17.93 -10.50 8.11
N ASP A 60 16.63 -10.17 8.05
CA ASP A 60 15.98 -9.21 8.96
C ASP A 60 15.82 -9.75 10.39
N GLN A 61 16.18 -11.03 10.63
CA GLN A 61 15.91 -11.74 11.86
C GLN A 61 17.17 -12.32 12.52
N GLY A 62 18.33 -11.75 12.18
CA GLY A 62 19.60 -12.05 12.85
C GLY A 62 20.58 -12.89 12.02
N PHE A 63 20.33 -13.08 10.73
CA PHE A 63 21.19 -13.84 9.81
C PHE A 63 21.57 -12.99 8.58
N PRO A 64 22.10 -11.77 8.75
CA PRO A 64 22.36 -10.86 7.65
C PRO A 64 23.35 -11.45 6.64
N GLY A 65 22.98 -11.44 5.34
CA GLY A 65 23.81 -11.93 4.24
C GLY A 65 24.10 -13.43 4.30
N TYR A 66 23.22 -14.22 4.88
CA TYR A 66 23.37 -15.68 4.93
C TYR A 66 22.73 -16.30 3.68
N ASP A 67 23.55 -16.89 2.82
CA ASP A 67 23.14 -17.73 1.70
C ASP A 67 23.37 -19.22 2.00
N GLY A 68 22.62 -20.10 1.38
CA GLY A 68 22.78 -21.55 1.52
C GLY A 68 21.61 -22.25 2.19
N TYR A 69 21.90 -23.38 2.87
CA TYR A 69 20.87 -24.18 3.48
C TYR A 69 20.41 -23.69 4.84
N ALA A 70 19.10 -23.67 5.06
CA ALA A 70 18.51 -23.49 6.38
C ALA A 70 17.30 -24.42 6.57
N TRP A 71 16.98 -24.70 7.81
CA TRP A 71 15.86 -25.54 8.18
C TRP A 71 14.89 -24.79 9.08
N TYR A 72 13.59 -24.98 8.80
CA TYR A 72 12.49 -24.55 9.65
C TYR A 72 11.80 -25.75 10.25
N ARG A 73 11.28 -25.61 11.48
CA ARG A 73 10.49 -26.64 12.14
C ARG A 73 9.30 -26.02 12.87
N LEU A 74 8.16 -26.72 12.82
CA LEU A 74 6.95 -26.33 13.53
C LEU A 74 6.23 -27.54 14.09
N HIS A 75 5.89 -27.50 15.37
CA HIS A 75 4.99 -28.46 16.02
C HIS A 75 3.57 -27.93 16.00
N PHE A 76 2.60 -28.76 15.59
CA PHE A 76 1.19 -28.41 15.59
C PHE A 76 0.30 -29.60 15.89
N SER A 77 -0.88 -29.31 16.49
CA SER A 77 -1.87 -30.33 16.84
C SER A 77 -3.10 -30.25 15.93
N ILE A 78 -3.73 -31.35 15.62
CA ILE A 78 -4.99 -31.40 14.87
C ILE A 78 -6.13 -31.94 15.73
N GLN A 79 -7.36 -31.48 15.43
CA GLN A 79 -8.58 -32.02 16.03
C GLN A 79 -9.05 -33.25 15.26
N GLU A 80 -9.63 -34.25 15.95
CA GLU A 80 -10.03 -35.51 15.35
C GLU A 80 -11.03 -35.42 14.19
N ASN A 81 -11.80 -34.33 14.11
CA ASN A 81 -12.85 -34.14 13.09
C ASN A 81 -12.35 -33.68 11.71
N ILE A 82 -11.06 -33.43 11.53
CA ILE A 82 -10.47 -33.00 10.25
C ILE A 82 -9.66 -34.09 9.54
N GLN A 83 -9.44 -35.24 10.16
CA GLN A 83 -8.62 -36.33 9.60
C GLN A 83 -9.21 -36.98 8.33
N ASP A 84 -10.53 -36.92 8.13
CA ASP A 84 -11.21 -37.47 6.96
C ASP A 84 -11.26 -36.52 5.75
N GLN A 85 -10.69 -35.31 5.87
CA GLN A 85 -10.65 -34.32 4.79
C GLN A 85 -9.32 -34.38 4.03
N GLN A 86 -9.35 -34.14 2.72
CA GLN A 86 -8.11 -33.86 2.00
C GLN A 86 -7.57 -32.52 2.41
N LEU A 87 -6.34 -32.48 2.91
CA LEU A 87 -5.66 -31.28 3.39
C LEU A 87 -4.43 -30.96 2.54
N TYR A 88 -4.10 -29.69 2.49
CA TYR A 88 -2.94 -29.12 1.78
C TYR A 88 -2.19 -28.18 2.71
N LEU A 89 -0.86 -28.35 2.77
CA LEU A 89 0.03 -27.45 3.50
C LEU A 89 0.47 -26.32 2.58
N PHE A 90 0.10 -25.10 2.93
CA PHE A 90 0.55 -23.87 2.30
C PHE A 90 1.69 -23.27 3.12
N LEU A 91 2.78 -22.91 2.45
CA LEU A 91 3.99 -22.38 3.07
C LEU A 91 4.41 -21.02 2.47
N GLY A 92 3.48 -20.37 1.75
CA GLY A 92 3.81 -19.11 1.10
C GLY A 92 4.84 -19.28 -0.03
N LYS A 93 5.68 -18.28 -0.19
CA LYS A 93 6.78 -18.26 -1.16
C LYS A 93 8.10 -18.41 -0.41
N ILE A 94 8.96 -19.30 -0.87
CA ILE A 94 10.26 -19.63 -0.25
C ILE A 94 11.37 -19.29 -1.25
N ASP A 95 12.33 -18.51 -0.85
CA ASP A 95 13.52 -18.20 -1.63
C ASP A 95 14.64 -19.20 -1.31
N ASP A 96 15.23 -19.97 -2.27
CA ASP A 96 14.87 -20.18 -3.69
C ASP A 96 14.16 -21.51 -3.91
N ALA A 97 14.63 -22.56 -3.20
CA ALA A 97 14.16 -23.94 -3.33
C ALA A 97 13.89 -24.59 -1.98
N ASP A 98 12.99 -25.58 -1.96
CA ASP A 98 12.70 -26.30 -0.73
C ASP A 98 12.44 -27.80 -0.90
N GLU A 99 12.61 -28.54 0.19
CA GLU A 99 12.04 -29.85 0.47
C GLU A 99 11.24 -29.78 1.76
N THR A 100 9.98 -30.15 1.70
CA THR A 100 9.07 -30.08 2.84
C THR A 100 8.68 -31.49 3.33
N TYR A 101 8.72 -31.66 4.64
CA TYR A 101 8.49 -32.92 5.34
C TYR A 101 7.37 -32.79 6.37
N LEU A 102 6.51 -33.78 6.47
CA LEU A 102 5.55 -33.95 7.56
C LEU A 102 5.90 -35.23 8.31
N ASN A 103 6.11 -35.12 9.61
CA ASN A 103 6.47 -36.24 10.49
C ASN A 103 7.65 -37.07 9.93
N GLY A 104 8.67 -36.39 9.36
CA GLY A 104 9.87 -37.01 8.82
C GLY A 104 9.75 -37.55 7.39
N VAL A 105 8.54 -37.56 6.81
CA VAL A 105 8.27 -38.03 5.45
C VAL A 105 8.15 -36.84 4.50
N LYS A 106 8.85 -36.89 3.37
CA LYS A 106 8.79 -35.81 2.34
C LYS A 106 7.40 -35.77 1.71
N ILE A 107 6.75 -34.62 1.72
CA ILE A 107 5.42 -34.40 1.13
C ILE A 107 5.48 -33.48 -0.10
N GLY A 108 6.57 -32.73 -0.31
CA GLY A 108 6.71 -31.86 -1.46
C GLY A 108 8.09 -31.24 -1.61
N SER A 109 8.32 -30.58 -2.76
CA SER A 109 9.49 -29.77 -3.04
C SER A 109 9.21 -28.83 -4.20
N SER A 110 9.83 -27.65 -4.21
CA SER A 110 9.82 -26.71 -5.32
C SER A 110 11.23 -26.18 -5.59
N GLY A 111 11.52 -25.83 -6.84
CA GLY A 111 12.88 -25.52 -7.26
C GLY A 111 13.78 -26.77 -7.30
N LYS A 112 15.08 -26.56 -7.34
CA LYS A 112 16.10 -27.61 -7.23
C LYS A 112 17.18 -27.21 -6.23
N LEU A 113 17.55 -28.15 -5.39
CA LEU A 113 18.69 -27.99 -4.49
C LEU A 113 20.02 -28.28 -5.25
N PRO A 114 21.20 -27.82 -4.74
CA PRO A 114 22.49 -28.17 -5.33
C PRO A 114 22.67 -29.67 -5.65
N PRO A 115 23.47 -30.08 -6.69
CA PRO A 115 24.54 -29.25 -7.31
C PRO A 115 24.09 -28.35 -8.47
N GLU A 116 22.89 -28.40 -8.95
CA GLU A 116 22.36 -27.56 -10.02
C GLU A 116 21.11 -26.84 -9.50
N PRO A 117 21.27 -25.80 -8.66
CA PRO A 117 20.14 -25.13 -8.05
C PRO A 117 19.27 -24.42 -9.09
N LEU A 118 17.96 -24.47 -8.90
CA LEU A 118 16.97 -23.77 -9.71
C LEU A 118 15.98 -23.09 -8.77
N THR A 119 15.86 -21.79 -8.96
CA THR A 119 14.97 -20.96 -8.16
C THR A 119 13.49 -21.23 -8.44
N ALA A 120 12.68 -21.17 -7.42
CA ALA A 120 11.23 -21.11 -7.43
C ALA A 120 10.73 -20.02 -6.46
N TRP A 121 11.53 -18.95 -6.26
CA TRP A 121 11.34 -17.93 -5.24
C TRP A 121 9.93 -17.30 -5.23
N ASN A 122 9.28 -17.21 -6.37
CA ASN A 122 7.95 -16.61 -6.49
C ASN A 122 6.80 -17.65 -6.54
N ASP A 123 7.09 -18.94 -6.45
CA ASP A 123 6.07 -19.98 -6.52
C ASP A 123 5.40 -20.17 -5.15
N GLN A 124 4.05 -20.18 -5.12
CA GLN A 124 3.30 -20.55 -3.93
C GLN A 124 3.51 -22.02 -3.60
N ARG A 125 4.05 -22.34 -2.43
CA ARG A 125 4.18 -23.70 -1.93
C ARG A 125 2.82 -24.19 -1.44
N ALA A 126 2.32 -25.26 -2.04
CA ALA A 126 1.06 -25.89 -1.68
C ALA A 126 1.18 -27.41 -1.85
N TYR A 127 1.43 -28.13 -0.75
CA TYR A 127 1.73 -29.55 -0.77
C TYR A 127 0.57 -30.35 -0.21
N LYS A 128 0.12 -31.36 -0.97
CA LYS A 128 -0.90 -32.30 -0.52
C LYS A 128 -0.41 -33.06 0.69
N ILE A 129 -1.21 -33.10 1.75
CA ILE A 129 -0.94 -33.86 2.95
C ILE A 129 -1.52 -35.27 2.79
N PRO A 130 -0.70 -36.35 2.82
CA PRO A 130 -1.21 -37.73 2.92
C PRO A 130 -1.87 -37.93 4.27
N ASN A 131 -3.14 -38.34 4.29
CA ASN A 131 -3.91 -38.46 5.53
C ASN A 131 -3.29 -39.49 6.51
N GLU A 132 -2.64 -40.51 5.98
CA GLU A 132 -1.94 -41.55 6.77
C GLU A 132 -0.73 -41.01 7.55
N LEU A 133 -0.21 -39.83 7.21
CA LEU A 133 0.89 -39.22 7.94
C LEU A 133 0.41 -38.33 9.10
N LEU A 134 -0.87 -37.97 9.11
CA LEU A 134 -1.41 -37.10 10.15
C LEU A 134 -1.57 -37.82 11.47
N GLN A 135 -1.08 -37.20 12.52
CA GLN A 135 -1.17 -37.62 13.90
C GLN A 135 -1.86 -36.56 14.74
N LYS A 136 -2.16 -36.86 16.00
CA LYS A 136 -2.68 -35.85 16.93
C LYS A 136 -1.68 -34.67 17.09
N GLU A 137 -0.40 -35.03 17.25
CA GLU A 137 0.72 -34.09 17.29
C GLU A 137 1.60 -34.29 16.06
N ASN A 138 1.95 -33.22 15.36
CA ASN A 138 2.66 -33.27 14.09
C ASN A 138 3.85 -32.35 14.08
N VAL A 139 4.83 -32.69 13.24
CA VAL A 139 6.02 -31.84 12.98
C VAL A 139 6.12 -31.57 11.48
N ILE A 140 6.09 -30.29 11.10
CA ILE A 140 6.53 -29.83 9.80
C ILE A 140 8.03 -29.53 9.89
N ALA A 141 8.81 -30.01 8.92
CA ALA A 141 10.21 -29.63 8.74
C ALA A 141 10.43 -29.19 7.28
N ILE A 142 11.09 -28.07 7.08
CA ILE A 142 11.37 -27.50 5.75
C ILE A 142 12.87 -27.31 5.62
N ARG A 143 13.44 -27.90 4.57
CA ARG A 143 14.82 -27.68 4.13
C ARG A 143 14.79 -26.64 3.03
N ALA A 144 15.11 -25.41 3.33
CA ALA A 144 15.18 -24.31 2.38
C ALA A 144 16.62 -24.12 1.88
N TYR A 145 16.78 -23.63 0.66
CA TYR A 145 18.06 -23.26 0.06
C TYR A 145 17.92 -21.96 -0.68
N ASP A 146 18.73 -21.00 -0.29
CA ASP A 146 18.86 -19.68 -0.92
C ASP A 146 20.16 -19.62 -1.72
N ILE A 147 20.08 -19.14 -2.97
CA ILE A 147 21.21 -19.03 -3.86
C ILE A 147 21.96 -17.72 -3.63
N PHE A 148 21.22 -16.63 -3.44
CA PHE A 148 21.71 -15.27 -3.18
C PHE A 148 20.53 -14.33 -2.89
N SER A 149 20.76 -13.19 -2.24
CA SER A 149 19.71 -12.20 -1.90
C SER A 149 18.96 -12.54 -0.60
N PRO A 150 17.92 -11.82 -0.17
CA PRO A 150 17.21 -12.16 1.05
C PRO A 150 16.45 -13.48 0.98
N GLY A 151 16.90 -14.46 1.77
CA GLY A 151 16.33 -15.80 1.81
C GLY A 151 15.20 -16.02 2.81
N GLY A 152 14.53 -17.17 2.69
CA GLY A 152 13.56 -17.64 3.66
C GLY A 152 12.14 -17.80 3.15
N ILE A 153 11.20 -18.09 4.06
CA ILE A 153 9.76 -18.11 3.78
C ILE A 153 9.27 -16.66 3.86
N HIS A 154 9.39 -15.92 2.75
CA HIS A 154 9.33 -14.45 2.78
C HIS A 154 7.93 -13.85 2.68
N SER A 155 6.97 -14.55 2.06
CA SER A 155 5.63 -13.99 1.82
C SER A 155 4.59 -15.07 1.53
N GLY A 156 3.32 -14.65 1.40
CA GLY A 156 2.22 -15.52 0.98
C GLY A 156 1.47 -16.20 2.12
N LEU A 157 0.51 -17.05 1.75
CA LEU A 157 -0.37 -17.75 2.68
C LEU A 157 0.35 -18.92 3.34
N ILE A 158 0.31 -18.98 4.70
CA ILE A 158 0.86 -20.07 5.50
C ILE A 158 -0.26 -20.67 6.34
N GLY A 159 -0.51 -21.97 6.18
CA GLY A 159 -1.57 -22.67 6.90
C GLY A 159 -1.89 -24.02 6.29
N ILE A 160 -2.87 -24.70 6.85
CA ILE A 160 -3.41 -25.94 6.28
C ILE A 160 -4.84 -25.68 5.81
N LEU A 161 -5.09 -25.97 4.54
CA LEU A 161 -6.34 -25.74 3.83
C LEU A 161 -6.99 -27.07 3.44
N ASN A 162 -8.34 -27.10 3.43
CA ASN A 162 -9.07 -28.22 2.83
C ASN A 162 -9.11 -28.11 1.30
N GLN A 163 -9.67 -29.11 0.61
CA GLN A 163 -9.74 -29.15 -0.86
C GLN A 163 -10.44 -27.93 -1.46
N GLN A 164 -11.52 -27.45 -0.86
CA GLN A 164 -12.27 -26.30 -1.40
C GLN A 164 -11.46 -24.99 -1.26
N GLU A 165 -10.81 -24.79 -0.13
CA GLU A 165 -9.91 -23.66 0.11
C GLU A 165 -8.70 -23.71 -0.83
N TYR A 166 -8.11 -24.92 -1.02
CA TYR A 166 -7.01 -25.15 -1.96
C TYR A 166 -7.40 -24.77 -3.40
N GLU A 167 -8.55 -25.28 -3.89
CA GLU A 167 -9.02 -24.94 -5.25
C GLU A 167 -9.23 -23.44 -5.42
N TYR A 168 -9.78 -22.78 -4.42
CA TYR A 168 -9.97 -21.33 -4.46
C TYR A 168 -8.65 -20.56 -4.53
N GLU A 169 -7.63 -20.97 -3.76
CA GLU A 169 -6.32 -20.29 -3.72
C GLU A 169 -5.48 -20.58 -4.98
N MET A 170 -5.51 -21.80 -5.47
CA MET A 170 -4.69 -22.23 -6.62
C MET A 170 -5.35 -21.93 -7.96
N ASN A 171 -6.67 -22.01 -8.03
CA ASN A 171 -7.48 -21.80 -9.23
C ASN A 171 -8.61 -20.82 -8.93
N PRO A 172 -8.31 -19.58 -8.56
CA PRO A 172 -9.35 -18.62 -8.24
C PRO A 172 -10.26 -18.42 -9.46
N PRO A 173 -11.58 -18.20 -9.25
CA PRO A 173 -12.53 -17.98 -10.33
C PRO A 173 -12.12 -16.78 -11.18
N GLU A 174 -12.49 -16.78 -12.47
CA GLU A 174 -12.31 -15.61 -13.34
C GLU A 174 -13.05 -14.38 -12.78
N GLY A 175 -12.53 -13.20 -13.07
CA GLY A 175 -13.13 -11.94 -12.64
C GLY A 175 -12.64 -11.46 -11.26
N ALA A 176 -13.44 -10.62 -10.64
CA ALA A 176 -13.13 -10.05 -9.33
C ALA A 176 -13.13 -11.10 -8.20
N LYS A 177 -12.18 -11.02 -7.28
CA LYS A 177 -12.01 -12.03 -6.24
C LYS A 177 -11.54 -11.47 -4.90
N LYS A 178 -11.93 -12.14 -3.82
CA LYS A 178 -11.39 -11.89 -2.49
C LYS A 178 -9.99 -12.49 -2.40
N SER A 179 -8.98 -11.65 -2.31
CA SER A 179 -7.58 -12.07 -2.25
C SER A 179 -6.77 -11.35 -1.16
N TYR A 180 -7.40 -10.41 -0.44
CA TYR A 180 -6.78 -9.68 0.65
C TYR A 180 -7.58 -9.81 1.94
N TYR A 181 -6.90 -10.09 3.06
CA TYR A 181 -7.52 -10.47 4.33
C TYR A 181 -7.05 -9.64 5.53
N GLN A 182 -6.29 -8.59 5.26
CA GLN A 182 -5.82 -7.67 6.29
C GLN A 182 -6.59 -6.35 6.20
N ILE A 183 -6.88 -5.76 7.35
CA ILE A 183 -7.61 -4.50 7.44
C ILE A 183 -6.93 -3.63 8.51
N THR A 184 -6.72 -2.36 8.21
CA THR A 184 -5.92 -1.47 9.04
C THR A 184 -6.77 -0.36 9.65
N THR A 185 -6.57 -0.09 10.94
CA THR A 185 -7.01 1.14 11.57
C THR A 185 -5.81 1.99 11.97
N ALA A 186 -5.89 3.30 11.72
CA ALA A 186 -4.86 4.27 12.07
C ALA A 186 -5.46 5.67 12.25
N ASN A 187 -4.76 6.54 12.98
CA ASN A 187 -5.15 7.93 13.20
C ASN A 187 -4.05 8.95 12.86
N GLY A 188 -3.07 8.54 12.07
CA GLY A 188 -1.90 9.36 11.75
C GLY A 188 -0.80 9.35 12.84
N LEU A 189 -1.04 8.67 13.97
CA LEU A 189 -0.08 8.49 15.07
C LEU A 189 0.32 7.02 15.25
N ILE A 190 -0.65 6.13 15.32
CA ILE A 190 -0.44 4.68 15.43
C ILE A 190 -1.18 3.95 14.31
N ALA A 191 -0.79 2.72 14.04
CA ALA A 191 -1.50 1.82 13.14
C ALA A 191 -1.63 0.43 13.76
N ALA A 192 -2.77 -0.23 13.51
CA ALA A 192 -3.01 -1.60 13.93
C ALA A 192 -3.57 -2.40 12.75
N VAL A 193 -2.95 -3.55 12.46
CA VAL A 193 -3.25 -4.41 11.32
C VAL A 193 -3.98 -5.67 11.81
N TYR A 194 -5.26 -5.79 11.47
CA TYR A 194 -6.08 -6.96 11.81
C TYR A 194 -6.15 -7.94 10.64
N ASN A 195 -5.94 -9.21 10.94
CA ASN A 195 -6.05 -10.30 9.97
C ASN A 195 -7.38 -11.05 10.16
N GLU A 196 -8.25 -10.99 9.16
CA GLU A 196 -9.57 -11.64 9.16
C GLU A 196 -9.46 -13.17 9.31
N ARG A 197 -8.48 -13.80 8.64
CA ARG A 197 -8.28 -15.27 8.69
C ARG A 197 -7.79 -15.75 10.06
N ARG A 198 -6.93 -14.95 10.71
CA ARG A 198 -6.37 -15.27 12.05
C ARG A 198 -7.26 -14.82 13.19
N ASN A 199 -8.20 -13.89 12.91
CA ASN A 199 -9.07 -13.27 13.92
C ASN A 199 -8.27 -12.59 15.03
N GLU A 200 -7.23 -11.83 14.65
CA GLU A 200 -6.33 -11.14 15.57
C GLU A 200 -5.65 -9.94 14.91
N PHE A 201 -5.15 -9.00 15.71
CA PHE A 201 -4.18 -8.05 15.22
C PHE A 201 -2.81 -8.70 15.11
N GLU A 202 -2.24 -8.74 13.93
CA GLU A 202 -0.88 -9.21 13.72
C GLU A 202 0.14 -8.26 14.33
N ASN A 203 -0.07 -6.96 14.14
CA ASN A 203 0.82 -5.92 14.60
C ASN A 203 0.06 -4.67 15.05
N VAL A 204 0.56 -4.01 16.11
CA VAL A 204 0.19 -2.65 16.51
C VAL A 204 1.47 -1.82 16.59
N PHE A 205 1.58 -0.79 15.74
CA PHE A 205 2.76 0.03 15.56
C PHE A 205 2.68 1.35 16.33
N PRO A 206 3.78 1.84 16.93
CA PRO A 206 3.84 3.12 17.63
C PRO A 206 3.77 4.34 16.71
N HIS A 207 3.96 4.13 15.40
CA HIS A 207 3.84 5.10 14.32
C HIS A 207 3.28 4.43 13.07
N ILE A 208 2.76 5.24 12.14
CA ILE A 208 2.25 4.74 10.86
C ILE A 208 3.36 4.52 9.82
N PHE A 209 4.53 5.12 9.98
CA PHE A 209 5.67 5.00 9.05
C PHE A 209 6.63 3.87 9.45
N LYS A 210 7.35 3.33 8.44
CA LYS A 210 8.25 2.16 8.58
C LYS A 210 9.59 2.49 9.25
N PHE A 211 10.14 3.68 9.02
CA PHE A 211 11.44 4.11 9.54
C PHE A 211 11.36 5.49 10.18
N TYR A 212 11.99 5.65 11.34
CA TYR A 212 12.22 6.98 11.93
C TYR A 212 13.23 7.77 11.10
N ASP A 213 14.39 7.17 10.86
CA ASP A 213 15.55 7.65 10.12
C ASP A 213 16.28 6.41 9.58
N LEU A 214 17.37 6.61 8.80
CA LEU A 214 18.27 5.54 8.37
C LEU A 214 18.63 4.64 9.57
N GLU A 215 18.60 3.34 9.38
CA GLU A 215 18.94 2.32 10.41
C GLU A 215 18.01 2.28 11.66
N LYS A 216 16.89 3.02 11.65
CA LYS A 216 15.96 3.03 12.78
C LYS A 216 14.55 2.60 12.37
N PRO A 217 14.32 1.29 12.15
CA PRO A 217 13.00 0.79 11.82
C PRO A 217 12.02 0.92 12.99
N VAL A 218 10.77 1.20 12.66
CA VAL A 218 9.67 1.22 13.62
C VAL A 218 9.18 -0.22 13.83
N SER A 219 9.43 -0.75 15.02
CA SER A 219 8.93 -2.06 15.41
C SER A 219 7.53 -1.97 16.02
N PRO A 220 6.65 -2.96 15.83
CA PRO A 220 5.37 -2.99 16.54
C PRO A 220 5.61 -3.12 18.05
N PHE A 221 4.77 -2.53 18.87
CA PHE A 221 4.83 -2.70 20.32
C PHE A 221 3.98 -3.87 20.81
N ILE A 222 2.96 -4.28 20.05
CA ILE A 222 2.18 -5.50 20.27
C ILE A 222 2.21 -6.34 18.98
N LYS A 223 2.34 -7.66 19.14
CA LYS A 223 2.07 -8.69 18.12
C LYS A 223 1.01 -9.67 18.61
N SER A 224 0.26 -10.26 17.68
CA SER A 224 -0.76 -11.30 17.98
C SER A 224 -1.74 -10.88 19.08
N LEU A 225 -2.33 -9.68 18.97
CA LEU A 225 -3.37 -9.24 19.91
C LEU A 225 -4.69 -9.94 19.56
N LYS A 226 -5.11 -10.86 20.42
CA LYS A 226 -6.24 -11.76 20.17
C LYS A 226 -7.27 -11.74 21.28
N LEU A 227 -8.55 -11.66 20.92
CA LEU A 227 -9.65 -11.83 21.86
C LEU A 227 -9.79 -13.31 22.26
N THR A 228 -9.88 -13.60 23.56
CA THR A 228 -10.08 -14.96 24.10
C THR A 228 -11.53 -15.43 23.89
N CYS A 229 -11.89 -15.68 22.65
CA CYS A 229 -13.22 -16.17 22.27
C CYS A 229 -13.06 -17.36 21.30
N ASN A 230 -13.85 -18.42 21.52
CA ASN A 230 -13.83 -19.63 20.69
C ASN A 230 -14.79 -19.55 19.48
N GLN A 231 -15.35 -18.36 19.20
CA GLN A 231 -16.23 -18.15 18.06
C GLN A 231 -15.41 -17.60 16.89
N LYS A 232 -15.73 -18.04 15.67
CA LYS A 232 -15.24 -17.40 14.45
C LYS A 232 -16.10 -16.15 14.17
N PRO A 233 -15.53 -15.08 13.60
CA PRO A 233 -16.28 -13.95 13.08
C PRO A 233 -17.31 -14.40 12.03
N VAL A 234 -18.46 -13.73 12.01
CA VAL A 234 -19.46 -13.84 10.94
C VAL A 234 -19.13 -12.88 9.81
N SER A 235 -18.61 -11.71 10.16
CA SER A 235 -18.16 -10.70 9.20
C SER A 235 -17.05 -9.83 9.78
N VAL A 236 -16.18 -9.32 8.91
CA VAL A 236 -15.16 -8.30 9.20
C VAL A 236 -15.27 -7.24 8.11
N ASN A 237 -15.49 -6.00 8.50
CA ASN A 237 -15.60 -4.88 7.55
C ASN A 237 -15.22 -3.56 8.21
N TYR A 238 -15.00 -2.53 7.43
CA TYR A 238 -15.04 -1.16 7.95
C TYR A 238 -16.48 -0.71 8.24
N LEU A 239 -16.69 -0.08 9.38
CA LEU A 239 -18.00 0.48 9.74
C LEU A 239 -18.23 1.78 8.96
N ASP A 240 -19.28 1.83 8.13
CA ASP A 240 -19.68 3.02 7.35
C ASP A 240 -18.51 3.64 6.52
N ASN A 241 -17.63 2.82 5.96
CA ASN A 241 -16.42 3.22 5.20
C ASN A 241 -15.43 4.10 6.00
N THR A 242 -15.52 4.08 7.34
CA THR A 242 -14.58 4.75 8.25
C THR A 242 -13.36 3.88 8.53
N HIS A 243 -12.45 4.32 9.40
CA HIS A 243 -11.30 3.53 9.87
C HIS A 243 -11.66 2.56 11.01
N ILE A 244 -12.93 2.53 11.46
CA ILE A 244 -13.38 1.62 12.53
C ILE A 244 -13.58 0.23 11.94
N ILE A 245 -12.80 -0.74 12.40
CA ILE A 245 -12.94 -2.14 12.05
C ILE A 245 -14.09 -2.73 12.88
N ASN A 246 -15.11 -3.25 12.20
CA ASN A 246 -16.24 -3.91 12.82
C ASN A 246 -16.14 -5.41 12.61
N VAL A 247 -16.13 -6.17 13.71
CA VAL A 247 -16.07 -7.64 13.72
C VAL A 247 -17.33 -8.18 14.35
N ASP A 248 -18.19 -8.80 13.55
CA ASP A 248 -19.44 -9.38 14.02
C ASP A 248 -19.25 -10.85 14.38
N TYR A 249 -19.70 -11.21 15.56
CA TYR A 249 -19.85 -12.58 16.01
C TYR A 249 -21.32 -12.93 16.17
N LYS A 250 -21.67 -14.19 16.28
CA LYS A 250 -23.06 -14.64 16.39
C LYS A 250 -23.86 -13.96 17.51
N ASN A 251 -23.21 -13.64 18.64
CA ASN A 251 -23.89 -13.18 19.87
C ASN A 251 -23.35 -11.85 20.40
N PHE A 252 -22.37 -11.25 19.78
CA PHE A 252 -21.76 -9.99 20.19
C PHE A 252 -21.02 -9.37 18.99
N ASN A 253 -20.57 -8.14 19.16
CA ASN A 253 -19.82 -7.36 18.18
C ASN A 253 -18.58 -6.77 18.84
N VAL A 254 -17.53 -6.57 18.06
CA VAL A 254 -16.31 -5.84 18.47
C VAL A 254 -15.99 -4.76 17.47
N LYS A 255 -15.76 -3.54 17.95
CA LYS A 255 -15.25 -2.42 17.16
C LYS A 255 -13.83 -2.12 17.59
N TYR A 256 -12.93 -2.01 16.63
CA TYR A 256 -11.53 -1.68 16.86
C TYR A 256 -11.17 -0.41 16.11
N PHE A 257 -10.50 0.53 16.77
CA PHE A 257 -10.05 1.76 16.13
C PHE A 257 -8.98 2.49 16.93
N ALA A 258 -8.12 3.22 16.21
CA ALA A 258 -7.26 4.26 16.75
C ALA A 258 -8.00 5.60 16.56
N PRO A 259 -8.35 6.34 17.64
CA PRO A 259 -9.27 7.46 17.53
C PRO A 259 -8.62 8.73 16.95
N PHE A 260 -9.27 9.34 15.98
CA PHE A 260 -8.93 10.67 15.48
C PHE A 260 -9.38 11.77 16.45
N VAL A 261 -10.55 11.60 17.09
CA VAL A 261 -11.12 12.62 18.01
C VAL A 261 -10.20 12.90 19.19
N GLU A 262 -9.50 11.90 19.67
CA GLU A 262 -8.56 12.02 20.78
C GLU A 262 -7.17 12.44 20.31
N ASN A 263 -6.80 12.08 19.07
CA ASN A 263 -5.48 12.29 18.51
C ASN A 263 -4.34 11.81 19.44
N GLU A 264 -4.52 10.61 20.00
CA GLU A 264 -3.62 9.99 20.97
C GLU A 264 -3.10 8.63 20.46
N LYS A 265 -1.99 8.17 21.04
CA LYS A 265 -1.38 6.88 20.72
C LYS A 265 -2.06 5.74 21.50
N ILE A 266 -3.31 5.44 21.15
CA ILE A 266 -4.14 4.45 21.81
C ILE A 266 -4.96 3.66 20.80
N LEU A 267 -5.09 2.35 21.03
CA LEU A 267 -6.00 1.46 20.30
C LEU A 267 -7.17 1.09 21.20
N TYR A 268 -8.37 1.25 20.72
CA TYR A 268 -9.62 0.81 21.38
C TYR A 268 -10.09 -0.51 20.81
N ALA A 269 -10.60 -1.38 21.70
CA ALA A 269 -11.45 -2.51 21.37
C ALA A 269 -12.74 -2.41 22.20
N VAL A 270 -13.88 -2.25 21.55
CA VAL A 270 -15.18 -2.06 22.20
C VAL A 270 -16.06 -3.26 21.91
N LEU A 271 -16.31 -4.09 22.93
CA LEU A 271 -17.18 -5.25 22.86
C LEU A 271 -18.60 -4.83 23.26
N THR A 272 -19.58 -5.16 22.43
CA THR A 272 -21.01 -4.90 22.70
C THR A 272 -21.78 -6.21 22.71
N GLY A 273 -22.46 -6.53 23.81
CA GLY A 273 -23.23 -7.76 23.95
C GLY A 273 -23.71 -8.04 25.37
N LYS A 274 -24.27 -9.26 25.59
CA LYS A 274 -24.72 -9.66 26.90
C LYS A 274 -23.56 -9.85 27.88
N GLU A 275 -23.72 -9.39 29.13
CA GLU A 275 -22.71 -9.53 30.20
C GLU A 275 -22.32 -11.02 30.41
N SER A 276 -23.28 -11.94 30.35
CA SER A 276 -23.04 -13.38 30.47
C SER A 276 -22.16 -13.96 29.34
N VAL A 277 -22.07 -13.27 28.19
CA VAL A 277 -21.26 -13.69 27.03
C VAL A 277 -19.90 -13.00 27.08
N ILE A 278 -19.87 -11.65 27.06
CA ILE A 278 -18.63 -10.89 26.87
C ILE A 278 -17.93 -10.52 28.16
N GLY A 279 -18.59 -10.63 29.31
CA GLY A 279 -18.01 -10.27 30.62
C GLY A 279 -16.70 -11.01 30.94
N LYS A 280 -16.60 -12.29 30.51
CA LYS A 280 -15.45 -13.15 30.72
C LYS A 280 -14.32 -13.00 29.69
N TYR A 281 -14.56 -12.30 28.57
CA TYR A 281 -13.55 -12.14 27.51
C TYR A 281 -12.48 -11.14 27.91
N PHE A 282 -11.24 -11.43 27.50
CA PHE A 282 -10.07 -10.58 27.64
C PHE A 282 -9.18 -10.76 26.40
N PHE A 283 -8.10 -10.00 26.31
CA PHE A 283 -7.14 -10.10 25.21
C PHE A 283 -5.86 -10.78 25.69
N THR A 284 -5.32 -11.64 24.83
CA THR A 284 -3.94 -12.13 24.91
C THR A 284 -3.11 -11.39 23.86
N TYR A 285 -1.84 -11.16 24.13
CA TYR A 285 -0.92 -10.49 23.20
C TYR A 285 0.52 -10.87 23.51
N ARG A 286 1.39 -10.63 22.53
CA ARG A 286 2.85 -10.73 22.68
C ARG A 286 3.46 -9.33 22.69
N ASN A 287 4.21 -9.03 23.74
CA ASN A 287 4.96 -7.78 23.89
C ASN A 287 6.22 -7.78 23.02
N VAL A 288 6.57 -6.63 22.44
CA VAL A 288 7.80 -6.42 21.67
C VAL A 288 8.48 -5.11 22.11
N LYS A 289 9.49 -5.22 22.95
CA LYS A 289 10.40 -4.12 23.33
C LYS A 289 9.78 -2.82 23.87
N ALA A 290 8.57 -2.87 24.47
CA ALA A 290 7.91 -1.71 25.06
C ALA A 290 7.17 -2.10 26.34
N ASP A 291 6.90 -1.15 27.23
CA ASP A 291 5.98 -1.35 28.34
C ASP A 291 4.55 -1.18 27.85
N ILE A 292 3.82 -2.29 27.76
CA ILE A 292 2.44 -2.26 27.30
C ILE A 292 1.53 -1.77 28.43
N LEU A 293 0.78 -0.73 28.14
CA LEU A 293 -0.23 -0.18 29.00
C LEU A 293 -1.59 -0.72 28.56
N VAL A 294 -2.29 -1.42 29.45
CA VAL A 294 -3.64 -1.96 29.19
C VAL A 294 -4.57 -1.58 30.32
N ASP A 295 -5.76 -1.13 29.98
CA ASP A 295 -6.84 -0.92 30.95
C ASP A 295 -8.18 -1.35 30.34
N SER A 296 -9.20 -1.52 31.17
CA SER A 296 -10.54 -1.87 30.73
C SER A 296 -11.63 -1.19 31.56
N VAL A 297 -12.71 -0.84 30.86
CA VAL A 297 -13.91 -0.23 31.49
C VAL A 297 -15.13 -0.97 30.99
N THR A 298 -16.08 -1.26 31.92
CA THR A 298 -17.37 -1.84 31.58
C THR A 298 -18.48 -0.84 31.88
N ILE A 299 -19.32 -0.58 30.87
CA ILE A 299 -20.49 0.30 30.97
C ILE A 299 -21.73 -0.56 30.78
N LYS A 300 -22.67 -0.46 31.73
CA LYS A 300 -24.01 -1.09 31.60
C LYS A 300 -24.88 -0.22 30.71
N LYS A 301 -25.46 -0.81 29.68
CA LYS A 301 -26.43 -0.15 28.78
C LYS A 301 -27.87 -0.42 29.21
N ASP A 302 -28.19 -1.64 29.65
CA ASP A 302 -29.44 -2.04 30.23
C ASP A 302 -29.26 -3.27 31.17
N SER A 303 -30.35 -4.02 31.48
CA SER A 303 -30.34 -5.10 32.49
C SER A 303 -29.34 -6.22 32.21
N ASP A 304 -29.07 -6.57 30.92
CA ASP A 304 -28.18 -7.67 30.52
C ASP A 304 -27.19 -7.30 29.42
N GLN A 305 -27.27 -6.07 28.89
CA GLN A 305 -26.36 -5.57 27.83
C GLN A 305 -25.28 -4.67 28.44
N ILE A 306 -24.04 -4.93 28.01
CA ILE A 306 -22.87 -4.13 28.39
C ILE A 306 -22.06 -3.73 27.18
N GLU A 307 -21.32 -2.67 27.33
CA GLU A 307 -20.13 -2.36 26.54
C GLU A 307 -18.88 -2.55 27.39
N LYS A 308 -17.94 -3.30 26.89
CA LYS A 308 -16.65 -3.54 27.52
C LYS A 308 -15.55 -2.98 26.66
N TYR A 309 -14.90 -1.95 27.15
CA TYR A 309 -13.79 -1.24 26.51
C TYR A 309 -12.48 -1.87 26.96
N PHE A 310 -11.58 -2.10 26.02
CA PHE A 310 -10.18 -2.38 26.27
C PHE A 310 -9.35 -1.32 25.55
N LEU A 311 -8.34 -0.83 26.23
CA LEU A 311 -7.48 0.25 25.78
C LEU A 311 -6.03 -0.24 25.79
N PHE A 312 -5.32 -0.05 24.67
CA PHE A 312 -3.94 -0.47 24.51
C PHE A 312 -3.09 0.73 24.12
N SER A 313 -2.03 0.97 24.88
CA SER A 313 -1.00 1.96 24.60
C SER A 313 0.35 1.41 25.05
N PHE A 314 1.39 2.24 25.07
CA PHE A 314 2.74 1.80 25.36
C PHE A 314 3.60 2.94 25.91
N ASN A 315 4.67 2.58 26.66
CA ASN A 315 5.79 3.45 26.94
C ASN A 315 7.06 2.84 26.33
N ASP A 316 7.92 3.68 25.80
CA ASP A 316 9.25 3.31 25.33
C ASP A 316 10.26 4.45 25.54
N SER A 317 11.43 4.39 24.95
CA SER A 317 12.45 5.42 25.10
C SER A 317 12.07 6.80 24.54
N LEU A 318 11.09 6.87 23.64
CA LEU A 318 10.61 8.09 22.98
C LEU A 318 9.25 8.55 23.51
N HIS A 319 8.45 7.63 24.06
CA HIS A 319 7.04 7.87 24.39
C HIS A 319 6.76 7.57 25.87
N ASN A 320 6.03 8.48 26.51
CA ASN A 320 5.42 8.26 27.82
C ASN A 320 3.90 8.51 27.73
N ASN A 321 3.14 7.44 27.47
CA ASN A 321 1.70 7.48 27.30
C ASN A 321 0.93 7.10 28.57
N SER A 322 1.54 7.10 29.75
CA SER A 322 0.91 6.68 31.00
C SER A 322 -0.36 7.46 31.35
N ASP A 323 -0.42 8.75 30.99
CA ASP A 323 -1.60 9.58 31.22
C ASP A 323 -2.66 9.45 30.13
N VAL A 324 -2.30 8.96 28.94
CA VAL A 324 -3.22 8.75 27.81
C VAL A 324 -4.33 7.77 28.20
N ILE A 325 -3.95 6.59 28.72
CA ILE A 325 -4.92 5.58 29.16
C ILE A 325 -5.78 6.09 30.30
N LYS A 326 -5.21 6.76 31.33
CA LYS A 326 -5.98 7.31 32.45
C LYS A 326 -7.04 8.30 31.99
N LYS A 327 -6.66 9.26 31.14
CA LYS A 327 -7.59 10.25 30.56
C LYS A 327 -8.68 9.57 29.72
N ALA A 328 -8.33 8.55 28.93
CA ALA A 328 -9.28 7.79 28.15
C ALA A 328 -10.30 7.04 29.03
N VAL A 329 -9.84 6.38 30.10
CA VAL A 329 -10.70 5.70 31.09
C VAL A 329 -11.65 6.70 31.80
N GLU A 330 -11.13 7.84 32.24
CA GLU A 330 -11.95 8.90 32.85
C GLU A 330 -13.01 9.42 31.86
N ARG A 331 -12.66 9.60 30.62
CA ARG A 331 -13.57 10.05 29.56
C ARG A 331 -14.70 9.05 29.33
N ILE A 332 -14.37 7.76 29.18
CA ILE A 332 -15.37 6.68 29.01
C ILE A 332 -16.35 6.68 30.22
N LYS A 333 -15.85 6.86 31.44
CA LYS A 333 -16.69 6.85 32.67
C LYS A 333 -17.56 8.08 32.82
N ASN A 334 -17.09 9.25 32.37
CA ASN A 334 -17.70 10.55 32.70
C ASN A 334 -18.37 11.21 31.47
N SER A 335 -18.16 10.73 30.25
CA SER A 335 -18.75 11.32 29.05
C SER A 335 -20.19 10.85 28.85
N SER A 336 -21.07 11.77 28.46
CA SER A 336 -22.41 11.46 27.97
C SER A 336 -22.41 10.99 26.51
N THR A 337 -21.29 11.16 25.79
CA THR A 337 -21.15 10.79 24.39
C THR A 337 -20.30 9.53 24.28
N ASP A 338 -20.82 8.53 23.58
CA ASP A 338 -20.10 7.31 23.22
C ASP A 338 -18.92 7.65 22.30
N ILE A 339 -17.72 7.12 22.58
CA ILE A 339 -16.50 7.39 21.78
C ILE A 339 -16.64 6.87 20.35
N VAL A 340 -17.34 5.76 20.14
CA VAL A 340 -17.60 5.22 18.79
C VAL A 340 -18.50 6.17 18.00
N GLU A 341 -19.55 6.72 18.64
CA GLU A 341 -20.41 7.70 18.00
C GLU A 341 -19.67 9.00 17.69
N ALA A 342 -18.79 9.46 18.60
CA ALA A 342 -17.97 10.63 18.38
C ALA A 342 -17.02 10.43 17.17
N GLU A 343 -16.43 9.26 17.05
CA GLU A 343 -15.52 8.90 15.96
C GLU A 343 -16.27 8.78 14.62
N LEU A 344 -17.43 8.14 14.61
CA LEU A 344 -18.30 8.09 13.43
C LEU A 344 -18.73 9.49 12.99
N LYS A 345 -19.07 10.36 13.94
CA LYS A 345 -19.39 11.76 13.64
C LYS A 345 -18.21 12.50 13.03
N PHE A 346 -17.00 12.33 13.59
CA PHE A 346 -15.79 12.93 13.04
C PHE A 346 -15.59 12.55 11.58
N MET A 347 -15.70 11.26 11.24
CA MET A 347 -15.55 10.79 9.87
C MET A 347 -16.69 11.28 8.96
N LYS A 348 -17.93 11.32 9.45
CA LYS A 348 -19.06 11.93 8.72
C LYS A 348 -18.83 13.41 8.42
N ASP A 349 -18.25 14.16 9.35
CA ASP A 349 -17.89 15.57 9.14
C ASP A 349 -16.74 15.70 8.09
N VAL A 350 -15.79 14.74 8.02
CA VAL A 350 -14.79 14.68 6.94
C VAL A 350 -15.47 14.43 5.59
N PHE A 351 -16.34 13.44 5.51
CA PHE A 351 -17.08 13.12 4.28
C PHE A 351 -17.99 14.27 3.83
N ALA A 352 -18.62 14.98 4.76
CA ALA A 352 -19.47 16.13 4.44
C ALA A 352 -18.71 17.32 3.82
N ARG A 353 -17.39 17.44 4.07
CA ARG A 353 -16.55 18.45 3.41
C ARG A 353 -16.13 18.04 1.99
N ALA A 354 -16.21 16.74 1.68
CA ALA A 354 -15.82 16.25 0.37
C ALA A 354 -16.84 16.62 -0.71
N LYS A 355 -16.33 16.89 -1.92
CA LYS A 355 -17.14 17.12 -3.13
C LYS A 355 -17.35 15.80 -3.84
N TYR A 356 -18.56 15.28 -3.77
CA TYR A 356 -18.92 14.06 -4.49
C TYR A 356 -19.33 14.39 -5.92
N PRO A 357 -18.82 13.69 -6.93
CA PRO A 357 -19.38 13.81 -8.28
C PRO A 357 -20.80 13.24 -8.34
N ASP A 358 -21.65 13.86 -9.17
CA ASP A 358 -23.01 13.39 -9.41
C ASP A 358 -22.98 12.07 -10.20
N GLY A 359 -23.76 11.07 -9.81
CA GLY A 359 -23.95 9.84 -10.58
C GLY A 359 -23.09 8.65 -10.17
N LEU A 360 -22.36 8.73 -9.05
CA LEU A 360 -21.65 7.58 -8.50
C LEU A 360 -22.60 6.41 -8.24
N SER A 361 -22.21 5.21 -8.65
CA SER A 361 -22.85 3.97 -8.19
C SER A 361 -22.63 3.76 -6.69
N VAL A 362 -23.36 2.81 -6.11
CA VAL A 362 -23.21 2.49 -4.68
C VAL A 362 -21.77 2.05 -4.34
N ASP A 363 -21.19 1.22 -5.19
CA ASP A 363 -19.84 0.68 -4.93
C ASP A 363 -18.74 1.70 -5.24
N GLU A 364 -18.91 2.52 -6.29
CA GLU A 364 -18.02 3.67 -6.52
C GLU A 364 -18.02 4.64 -5.34
N LYS A 365 -19.20 4.91 -4.75
CA LYS A 365 -19.31 5.78 -3.57
C LYS A 365 -18.62 5.18 -2.35
N LYS A 366 -18.79 3.88 -2.09
CA LYS A 366 -18.09 3.19 -0.98
C LYS A 366 -16.58 3.28 -1.15
N LEU A 367 -16.08 3.01 -2.36
CA LEU A 367 -14.64 3.11 -2.65
C LEU A 367 -14.15 4.56 -2.56
N TYR A 368 -14.98 5.54 -2.94
CA TYR A 368 -14.68 6.96 -2.79
C TYR A 368 -14.48 7.35 -1.31
N GLU A 369 -15.43 6.98 -0.46
CA GLU A 369 -15.38 7.24 0.99
C GLU A 369 -14.21 6.49 1.65
N GLN A 370 -14.00 5.22 1.27
CA GLN A 370 -12.87 4.44 1.80
C GLN A 370 -11.52 5.01 1.33
N SER A 371 -11.42 5.54 0.12
CA SER A 371 -10.21 6.21 -0.38
C SER A 371 -9.91 7.48 0.42
N ILE A 372 -10.93 8.27 0.77
CA ILE A 372 -10.79 9.42 1.69
C ILE A 372 -10.27 8.94 3.05
N THR A 373 -10.83 7.87 3.57
CA THR A 373 -10.44 7.29 4.87
C THR A 373 -8.99 6.81 4.84
N VAL A 374 -8.56 6.14 3.78
CA VAL A 374 -7.16 5.69 3.60
C VAL A 374 -6.20 6.88 3.58
N LEU A 375 -6.50 7.94 2.81
CA LEU A 375 -5.70 9.17 2.79
C LEU A 375 -5.64 9.84 4.18
N LYS A 376 -6.76 9.83 4.91
CA LYS A 376 -6.84 10.40 6.27
C LYS A 376 -6.00 9.61 7.26
N MET A 377 -6.08 8.28 7.25
CA MET A 377 -5.27 7.38 8.09
C MET A 377 -3.77 7.52 7.82
N ALA A 378 -3.40 7.71 6.55
CA ALA A 378 -2.01 7.80 6.10
C ALA A 378 -1.36 9.17 6.34
N GLN A 379 -2.12 10.19 6.76
CA GLN A 379 -1.58 11.51 7.04
C GLN A 379 -1.08 11.64 8.48
N VAL A 380 0.23 11.84 8.65
CA VAL A 380 0.89 11.99 9.96
C VAL A 380 0.35 13.21 10.70
N THR A 381 -0.10 13.00 11.95
CA THR A 381 -0.60 14.04 12.84
C THR A 381 0.37 14.38 13.98
N GLU A 382 1.48 13.65 14.09
CA GLU A 382 2.56 13.87 15.07
C GLU A 382 3.14 15.28 14.96
N ASN A 383 3.34 15.95 16.09
CA ASN A 383 3.93 17.28 16.14
C ASN A 383 4.76 17.56 17.41
N GLU A 384 4.85 16.62 18.33
CA GLU A 384 5.59 16.76 19.59
C GLU A 384 7.01 16.21 19.50
N ILE A 385 7.13 14.94 19.09
CA ILE A 385 8.42 14.25 19.01
C ILE A 385 9.11 14.54 17.66
N PHE A 386 8.34 14.53 16.57
CA PHE A 386 8.82 14.76 15.21
C PHE A 386 8.02 15.88 14.52
N PRO A 387 8.20 17.16 14.91
CA PRO A 387 7.36 18.26 14.43
C PRO A 387 7.44 18.48 12.91
N LYS A 388 8.56 18.08 12.27
CA LYS A 388 8.72 18.15 10.81
C LYS A 388 8.01 17.03 10.04
N ALA A 389 7.53 15.98 10.73
CA ALA A 389 6.75 14.90 10.13
C ALA A 389 5.28 15.28 9.88
N LYS A 390 4.79 16.33 10.56
CA LYS A 390 3.37 16.69 10.55
C LYS A 390 2.88 17.02 9.14
N GLY A 391 1.81 16.35 8.74
CA GLY A 391 1.19 16.51 7.42
C GLY A 391 1.73 15.58 6.34
N GLN A 392 2.83 14.86 6.60
CA GLN A 392 3.36 13.80 5.75
C GLN A 392 2.26 12.79 5.39
N VAL A 393 2.21 12.34 4.15
CA VAL A 393 1.31 11.27 3.69
C VAL A 393 2.16 10.12 3.16
N LEU A 394 1.94 8.93 3.68
CA LEU A 394 2.70 7.73 3.30
C LEU A 394 2.25 7.19 1.95
N ALA A 395 3.13 6.49 1.23
CA ALA A 395 2.80 5.81 -0.01
C ALA A 395 1.86 4.61 0.23
N SER A 396 2.05 3.87 1.32
CA SER A 396 1.10 2.84 1.79
C SER A 396 0.92 2.88 3.30
N LEU A 397 -0.21 2.34 3.79
CA LEU A 397 -0.39 2.06 5.22
C LEU A 397 0.21 0.69 5.58
N PRO A 398 0.64 0.45 6.83
CA PRO A 398 0.90 -0.92 7.29
C PRO A 398 -0.33 -1.83 7.05
N PRO A 399 -0.16 -3.08 6.61
CA PRO A 399 1.10 -3.81 6.47
C PRO A 399 1.86 -3.56 5.16
N GLY A 400 1.41 -2.64 4.32
CA GLY A 400 2.07 -2.32 3.06
C GLY A 400 3.54 -1.92 3.29
N VAL A 401 4.43 -2.49 2.47
CA VAL A 401 5.88 -2.36 2.63
C VAL A 401 6.40 -0.93 2.39
N TRP A 402 5.61 -0.09 1.70
CA TRP A 402 5.94 1.30 1.36
C TRP A 402 5.35 2.31 2.35
N SER A 403 5.31 2.01 3.65
CA SER A 403 4.89 2.98 4.68
C SER A 403 5.99 4.03 4.97
N ILE A 404 6.41 4.70 3.92
CA ILE A 404 7.36 5.82 3.83
C ILE A 404 6.72 6.85 2.89
N THR A 405 7.21 8.08 2.84
CA THR A 405 6.65 9.13 2.00
C THR A 405 7.50 9.35 0.76
N TRP A 406 7.06 8.88 -0.38
CA TRP A 406 7.58 9.27 -1.69
C TRP A 406 6.96 10.59 -2.15
N LEU A 407 7.76 11.43 -2.78
CA LEU A 407 7.26 12.71 -3.31
C LEU A 407 6.19 12.46 -4.39
N ARG A 408 6.42 11.57 -5.31
CA ARG A 408 5.50 11.22 -6.41
C ARG A 408 4.15 10.70 -5.90
N ASP A 409 4.15 9.77 -4.93
CA ASP A 409 2.92 9.28 -4.29
C ASP A 409 2.14 10.40 -3.61
N GLY A 410 2.84 11.31 -2.95
CA GLY A 410 2.23 12.49 -2.35
C GLY A 410 1.58 13.41 -3.38
N MET A 411 2.13 13.51 -4.59
CA MET A 411 1.51 14.31 -5.66
C MET A 411 0.21 13.69 -6.15
N TYR A 412 0.12 12.36 -6.29
CA TYR A 412 -1.16 11.70 -6.60
C TYR A 412 -2.15 11.80 -5.44
N SER A 413 -1.68 11.74 -4.19
CA SER A 413 -2.51 12.04 -3.03
C SER A 413 -3.08 13.46 -3.09
N LEU A 414 -2.27 14.46 -3.44
CA LEU A 414 -2.73 15.85 -3.63
C LEU A 414 -3.73 15.99 -4.77
N LEU A 415 -3.53 15.32 -5.90
CA LEU A 415 -4.51 15.30 -7.00
C LEU A 415 -5.88 14.79 -6.53
N GLY A 416 -5.89 13.70 -5.76
CA GLY A 416 -7.10 13.11 -5.20
C GLY A 416 -7.78 14.04 -4.18
N LEU A 417 -7.01 14.56 -3.21
CA LEU A 417 -7.50 15.50 -2.19
C LEU A 417 -8.06 16.79 -2.81
N ASN A 418 -7.35 17.36 -3.78
CA ASN A 418 -7.80 18.56 -4.50
C ASN A 418 -9.07 18.28 -5.32
N ALA A 419 -9.18 17.12 -5.95
CA ALA A 419 -10.37 16.73 -6.69
C ALA A 419 -11.57 16.52 -5.77
N ALA A 420 -11.36 15.88 -4.62
CA ALA A 420 -12.37 15.69 -3.59
C ALA A 420 -12.69 16.94 -2.77
N GLY A 421 -11.98 18.06 -2.96
CA GLY A 421 -12.20 19.31 -2.22
C GLY A 421 -11.74 19.28 -0.76
N LEU A 422 -10.91 18.32 -0.39
CA LEU A 422 -10.35 18.16 0.97
C LEU A 422 -9.10 19.05 1.14
N TYR A 423 -9.31 20.35 1.08
CA TYR A 423 -8.23 21.34 1.02
C TYR A 423 -7.44 21.47 2.31
N ASP A 424 -8.02 21.16 3.48
CA ASP A 424 -7.30 21.16 4.76
C ASP A 424 -6.22 20.08 4.80
N GLU A 425 -6.56 18.88 4.34
CA GLU A 425 -5.65 17.74 4.22
C GLU A 425 -4.57 18.00 3.16
N ALA A 426 -4.96 18.54 2.01
CA ALA A 426 -4.04 18.93 0.94
C ALA A 426 -3.05 20.02 1.40
N LYS A 427 -3.52 21.05 2.11
CA LYS A 427 -2.68 22.10 2.66
C LYS A 427 -1.65 21.56 3.66
N LYS A 428 -2.04 20.61 4.52
CA LYS A 428 -1.10 19.97 5.47
C LYS A 428 0.01 19.23 4.74
N LEU A 429 -0.31 18.50 3.67
CA LEU A 429 0.69 17.78 2.87
C LEU A 429 1.63 18.73 2.13
N LEU A 430 1.11 19.80 1.50
CA LEU A 430 1.94 20.85 0.91
C LEU A 430 2.83 21.52 1.94
N SER A 431 2.29 21.84 3.13
CA SER A 431 3.05 22.43 4.22
C SER A 431 4.17 21.50 4.70
N PHE A 432 3.92 20.19 4.73
CA PHE A 432 4.97 19.21 5.04
C PHE A 432 6.15 19.35 4.08
N TYR A 433 5.93 19.27 2.76
CA TYR A 433 7.01 19.36 1.77
C TYR A 433 7.80 20.68 1.86
N LEU A 434 7.11 21.78 2.14
CA LEU A 434 7.74 23.11 2.25
C LEU A 434 8.54 23.30 3.56
N ASN A 435 8.33 22.45 4.58
CA ASN A 435 8.99 22.52 5.89
C ASN A 435 9.91 21.35 6.21
N ALA A 436 9.86 20.27 5.43
CA ALA A 436 10.70 19.08 5.59
C ALA A 436 12.20 19.41 5.38
N GLU A 437 13.06 18.56 5.92
CA GLU A 437 14.52 18.71 5.72
C GLU A 437 14.91 18.10 4.37
N SER A 438 15.32 18.96 3.43
CA SER A 438 15.76 18.60 2.07
C SER A 438 17.10 19.26 1.73
N ASN A 439 17.52 19.17 0.46
CA ASN A 439 18.77 19.77 -0.04
C ASN A 439 20.05 18.96 0.23
N PHE A 440 19.94 17.68 0.56
CA PHE A 440 21.10 16.82 0.83
C PHE A 440 21.78 16.36 -0.46
N TYR A 441 21.09 16.39 -1.59
CA TYR A 441 21.56 15.94 -2.91
C TYR A 441 21.79 17.12 -3.88
N LYS A 442 22.17 18.28 -3.36
CA LYS A 442 22.56 19.42 -4.22
C LYS A 442 23.75 19.07 -5.11
N LYS A 443 24.74 18.32 -4.58
CA LYS A 443 25.87 17.76 -5.28
C LYS A 443 25.98 16.28 -4.96
N PHE A 444 26.03 15.45 -5.98
CA PHE A 444 26.21 14.02 -5.83
C PHE A 444 27.04 13.45 -6.98
N ILE A 445 28.32 13.18 -6.72
CA ILE A 445 29.24 12.60 -7.71
C ILE A 445 29.18 11.09 -7.59
N TRP A 446 28.71 10.43 -8.65
CA TRP A 446 28.65 8.98 -8.76
C TRP A 446 30.00 8.36 -9.18
N GLU A 447 30.11 7.05 -9.18
CA GLU A 447 31.32 6.28 -9.53
C GLU A 447 31.89 6.59 -10.92
N ASP A 448 31.06 6.98 -11.88
CA ASP A 448 31.44 7.41 -13.21
C ASP A 448 32.06 8.83 -13.27
N GLY A 449 32.18 9.49 -12.13
CA GLY A 449 32.74 10.83 -11.97
C GLY A 449 31.80 11.98 -12.34
N LYS A 450 30.54 11.70 -12.73
CA LYS A 450 29.55 12.73 -13.02
C LYS A 450 28.80 13.18 -11.79
N ASP A 451 28.38 14.45 -11.78
CA ASP A 451 27.50 15.01 -10.76
C ASP A 451 26.04 14.84 -11.17
N TYR A 452 25.34 14.01 -10.44
CA TYR A 452 23.88 13.76 -10.59
C TYR A 452 23.03 14.58 -9.61
N GLY A 453 23.64 15.33 -8.70
CA GLY A 453 22.94 16.19 -7.74
C GLY A 453 22.12 17.28 -8.45
N VAL A 454 21.19 17.93 -7.76
CA VAL A 454 20.30 18.96 -8.33
C VAL A 454 21.08 20.15 -8.90
N GLY A 455 22.29 20.43 -8.39
CA GLY A 455 23.22 21.46 -8.86
C GLY A 455 23.03 22.82 -8.19
N VAL A 456 21.83 23.09 -7.70
CA VAL A 456 21.44 24.34 -7.01
C VAL A 456 20.69 24.01 -5.72
N ASP A 457 20.46 25.00 -4.87
CA ASP A 457 19.64 24.81 -3.67
C ASP A 457 18.19 24.51 -4.04
N TYR A 458 17.60 23.56 -3.33
CA TYR A 458 16.22 23.12 -3.55
C TYR A 458 15.49 22.84 -2.23
N GLN A 459 14.15 22.64 -2.26
CA GLN A 459 13.35 22.46 -1.05
C GLN A 459 12.65 21.10 -1.07
N ILE A 460 12.18 20.48 -1.99
CA ILE A 460 11.47 19.19 -1.96
C ILE A 460 12.45 18.04 -2.21
N SER A 461 12.17 16.85 -1.67
CA SER A 461 13.05 15.69 -1.85
C SER A 461 13.24 15.30 -3.31
N VAL A 462 14.42 14.76 -3.61
CA VAL A 462 14.67 14.12 -4.91
C VAL A 462 14.03 12.73 -5.02
N THR A 463 13.54 12.14 -3.91
CA THR A 463 12.86 10.83 -3.91
C THR A 463 11.81 10.76 -2.80
N ARG A 464 12.22 10.63 -1.53
CA ARG A 464 11.33 10.33 -0.41
C ARG A 464 11.81 10.93 0.92
N TYR A 465 11.01 10.70 1.99
CA TYR A 465 11.32 11.19 3.33
C TYR A 465 11.16 10.09 4.35
N PHE A 466 12.08 10.06 5.34
CA PHE A 466 11.90 9.30 6.57
C PHE A 466 10.75 9.84 7.44
N GLY A 467 10.29 9.03 8.39
CA GLY A 467 9.22 9.40 9.31
C GLY A 467 9.45 10.66 10.13
N ILE A 468 10.70 11.05 10.37
CA ILE A 468 11.04 12.31 11.05
C ILE A 468 10.96 13.56 10.14
N GLY A 469 10.64 13.41 8.86
CA GLY A 469 10.57 14.51 7.89
C GLY A 469 11.92 14.92 7.29
N LYS A 470 12.87 14.00 7.20
CA LYS A 470 14.19 14.18 6.59
C LYS A 470 14.26 13.48 5.24
N GLU A 471 14.83 14.16 4.24
CA GLU A 471 15.03 13.64 2.90
C GLU A 471 15.88 12.38 2.88
N GLU A 472 15.51 11.44 2.01
CA GLU A 472 16.19 10.20 1.75
C GLU A 472 16.06 9.83 0.26
N SER A 473 17.08 9.20 -0.33
CA SER A 473 17.15 8.92 -1.77
C SER A 473 17.05 7.45 -2.12
N ASP A 474 16.63 6.58 -1.19
CA ASP A 474 16.65 5.14 -1.40
C ASP A 474 18.04 4.61 -1.84
N PHE A 475 19.06 5.08 -1.16
CA PHE A 475 20.44 4.69 -1.47
C PHE A 475 20.67 3.22 -1.12
N ASN A 476 21.12 2.44 -2.10
CA ASN A 476 21.49 1.04 -1.93
C ASN A 476 22.75 0.69 -2.75
N ASP A 477 23.09 -0.58 -2.89
CA ASP A 477 24.27 -1.05 -3.64
C ASP A 477 24.29 -0.65 -5.12
N GLN A 478 23.11 -0.33 -5.68
CA GLN A 478 22.96 0.16 -7.05
C GLN A 478 23.07 1.69 -7.15
N GLY A 479 23.28 2.39 -6.03
CA GLY A 479 23.38 3.83 -5.93
C GLY A 479 22.10 4.51 -5.40
N PRO A 480 22.06 5.85 -5.42
CA PRO A 480 20.89 6.61 -5.01
C PRO A 480 19.86 6.70 -6.12
N ASN A 481 18.61 6.93 -5.73
CA ASN A 481 17.56 7.45 -6.59
C ASN A 481 17.64 8.99 -6.61
N ILE A 482 17.85 9.57 -7.80
CA ILE A 482 17.74 11.02 -8.02
C ILE A 482 16.65 11.23 -9.06
N GLU A 483 15.48 11.60 -8.60
CA GLU A 483 14.26 11.77 -9.39
C GLU A 483 13.93 13.25 -9.51
N LEU A 484 13.71 13.74 -10.72
CA LEU A 484 13.43 15.15 -10.99
C LEU A 484 11.97 15.41 -11.38
N ASP A 485 11.18 14.34 -11.59
CA ASP A 485 9.76 14.40 -11.90
C ASP A 485 8.94 15.09 -10.79
N GLY A 486 9.31 14.84 -9.54
CA GLY A 486 8.64 15.39 -8.37
C GLY A 486 8.59 16.91 -8.32
N PHE A 487 9.61 17.61 -8.85
CA PHE A 487 9.64 19.07 -8.88
C PHE A 487 8.54 19.63 -9.78
N GLY A 488 8.41 19.09 -10.98
CA GLY A 488 7.36 19.50 -11.92
C GLY A 488 5.98 19.15 -11.39
N PHE A 489 5.83 17.94 -10.86
CA PHE A 489 4.54 17.49 -10.34
C PHE A 489 4.10 18.28 -9.09
N PHE A 490 5.04 18.68 -8.22
CA PHE A 490 4.76 19.58 -7.10
C PHE A 490 4.24 20.94 -7.59
N LEU A 491 4.88 21.56 -8.56
CA LEU A 491 4.41 22.83 -9.13
C LEU A 491 2.99 22.71 -9.69
N TYR A 492 2.69 21.61 -10.37
CA TYR A 492 1.36 21.33 -10.90
C TYR A 492 0.31 21.21 -9.79
N THR A 493 0.56 20.37 -8.78
CA THR A 493 -0.40 20.11 -7.69
C THR A 493 -0.54 21.29 -6.74
N PHE A 494 0.54 22.06 -6.50
CA PHE A 494 0.49 23.32 -5.75
C PHE A 494 -0.39 24.33 -6.45
N SER A 495 -0.19 24.50 -7.77
CA SER A 495 -1.00 25.44 -8.58
C SER A 495 -2.47 25.03 -8.63
N ASP A 496 -2.74 23.72 -8.78
CA ASP A 496 -4.09 23.15 -8.73
C ASP A 496 -4.76 23.39 -7.37
N PHE A 497 -4.03 23.20 -6.26
CA PHE A 497 -4.51 23.49 -4.91
C PHE A 497 -4.90 24.96 -4.75
N ILE A 498 -4.02 25.90 -5.09
CA ILE A 498 -4.30 27.34 -4.95
C ILE A 498 -5.50 27.74 -5.80
N ASN A 499 -5.58 27.26 -7.04
CA ASN A 499 -6.69 27.57 -7.95
C ASN A 499 -8.04 27.05 -7.47
N LYS A 500 -8.08 25.86 -6.85
CA LYS A 500 -9.32 25.21 -6.38
C LYS A 500 -9.74 25.66 -4.98
N SER A 501 -8.80 25.82 -4.07
CA SER A 501 -9.06 26.22 -2.68
C SER A 501 -9.29 27.74 -2.56
N GLY A 502 -8.66 28.55 -3.41
CA GLY A 502 -8.64 30.01 -3.30
C GLY A 502 -7.79 30.51 -2.13
N ASP A 503 -6.90 29.69 -1.55
CA ASP A 503 -6.08 30.05 -0.39
C ASP A 503 -4.92 30.99 -0.80
N GLN A 504 -5.26 32.25 -1.06
CA GLN A 504 -4.33 33.30 -1.45
C GLN A 504 -3.25 33.53 -0.39
N LYS A 505 -3.62 33.44 0.90
CA LYS A 505 -2.65 33.62 2.00
C LYS A 505 -1.56 32.55 1.96
N PHE A 506 -1.92 31.29 1.75
CA PHE A 506 -0.95 30.21 1.62
C PHE A 506 -0.02 30.40 0.42
N PHE A 507 -0.55 30.90 -0.70
CA PHE A 507 0.26 31.29 -1.85
C PHE A 507 1.26 32.40 -1.49
N GLU A 508 0.80 33.51 -0.91
CA GLU A 508 1.63 34.67 -0.55
C GLU A 508 2.75 34.30 0.42
N ASP A 509 2.48 33.41 1.37
CA ASP A 509 3.45 32.96 2.36
C ASP A 509 4.55 32.08 1.75
N ASN A 510 4.26 31.36 0.66
CA ASN A 510 5.14 30.30 0.16
C ASN A 510 5.69 30.51 -1.27
N TYR A 511 5.09 31.38 -2.10
CA TYR A 511 5.43 31.45 -3.52
C TYR A 511 6.91 31.77 -3.78
N LYS A 512 7.58 32.55 -2.94
CA LYS A 512 9.01 32.87 -3.10
C LYS A 512 9.86 31.62 -2.95
N LEU A 513 9.60 30.81 -1.90
CA LEU A 513 10.29 29.55 -1.66
C LEU A 513 10.05 28.58 -2.83
N VAL A 514 8.80 28.43 -3.26
CA VAL A 514 8.42 27.58 -4.41
C VAL A 514 9.09 28.06 -5.69
N THR A 515 9.14 29.38 -5.91
CA THR A 515 9.83 29.97 -7.06
C THR A 515 11.32 29.64 -7.06
N GLU A 516 12.03 29.98 -5.98
CA GLU A 516 13.49 29.91 -5.91
C GLU A 516 14.02 28.48 -5.77
N LYS A 517 13.30 27.64 -4.97
CA LYS A 517 13.80 26.34 -4.55
C LYS A 517 13.11 25.13 -5.22
N VAL A 518 12.09 25.39 -6.03
CA VAL A 518 11.42 24.33 -6.82
C VAL A 518 11.42 24.68 -8.30
N ALA A 519 10.81 25.78 -8.71
CA ALA A 519 10.68 26.13 -10.12
C ALA A 519 12.03 26.49 -10.77
N ASP A 520 12.86 27.30 -10.11
CA ASP A 520 14.18 27.68 -10.62
C ASP A 520 15.16 26.50 -10.57
N ALA A 521 15.06 25.64 -9.54
CA ALA A 521 15.84 24.41 -9.46
C ALA A 521 15.49 23.44 -10.61
N LEU A 522 14.20 23.31 -10.95
CA LEU A 522 13.77 22.48 -12.07
C LEU A 522 14.27 23.03 -13.41
N ILE A 523 14.23 24.34 -13.64
CA ILE A 523 14.77 24.97 -14.86
C ILE A 523 16.27 24.67 -15.02
N HIS A 524 17.02 24.65 -13.93
CA HIS A 524 18.45 24.29 -13.92
C HIS A 524 18.70 22.86 -14.42
N CYS A 525 17.73 21.98 -14.30
CA CYS A 525 17.82 20.57 -14.73
C CYS A 525 17.46 20.35 -16.22
N ILE A 526 17.16 21.41 -17.00
CA ILE A 526 16.89 21.28 -18.43
C ILE A 526 18.20 21.06 -19.20
N ALA A 527 18.32 19.98 -19.95
CA ALA A 527 19.47 19.63 -20.77
C ALA A 527 19.49 20.38 -22.11
N ASP A 528 20.61 20.25 -22.86
CA ASP A 528 20.81 20.93 -24.15
C ASP A 528 19.81 20.50 -25.25
N ASN A 529 19.25 19.30 -25.14
CA ASN A 529 18.22 18.78 -26.05
C ASN A 529 16.78 19.19 -25.63
N ASP A 530 16.65 20.15 -24.73
CA ASP A 530 15.39 20.67 -24.20
C ASP A 530 14.53 19.64 -23.42
N LEU A 531 15.06 18.46 -23.05
CA LEU A 531 14.46 17.54 -22.08
C LEU A 531 15.02 17.80 -20.68
N ILE A 532 14.38 17.24 -19.65
CA ILE A 532 15.02 17.12 -18.35
C ILE A 532 16.19 16.15 -18.48
N ARG A 533 17.30 16.49 -17.81
CA ARG A 533 18.52 15.65 -17.83
C ARG A 533 18.25 14.24 -17.30
N ILE A 534 19.21 13.35 -17.48
CA ILE A 534 19.18 11.98 -16.95
C ILE A 534 18.86 11.98 -15.45
N ASP A 535 17.92 11.14 -15.08
CA ASP A 535 17.49 10.88 -13.70
C ASP A 535 17.13 9.40 -13.50
N SER A 536 16.69 9.01 -12.29
CA SER A 536 16.27 7.64 -11.98
C SER A 536 14.87 7.29 -12.51
N GLY A 537 14.11 8.30 -12.97
CA GLY A 537 12.77 8.15 -13.52
C GLY A 537 11.70 7.68 -12.53
N PRO A 538 10.46 7.51 -13.02
CA PRO A 538 9.31 7.21 -12.16
C PRO A 538 9.35 5.82 -11.49
N TRP A 539 10.21 4.93 -11.98
CA TRP A 539 10.31 3.55 -11.50
C TRP A 539 11.61 3.26 -10.75
N GLU A 540 12.29 4.31 -10.28
CA GLU A 540 13.43 4.21 -9.35
C GLU A 540 14.57 3.34 -9.90
N ARG A 541 14.98 3.62 -11.16
CA ARG A 541 16.00 2.79 -11.85
C ARG A 541 17.43 3.07 -11.39
N HIS A 542 17.63 3.79 -10.32
CA HIS A 542 18.93 4.22 -9.83
C HIS A 542 19.82 4.87 -10.93
N LEU A 543 20.98 5.34 -10.57
CA LEU A 543 21.90 5.93 -11.54
C LEU A 543 22.69 4.85 -12.29
N PRO A 544 23.05 5.08 -13.58
CA PRO A 544 22.98 6.36 -14.31
C PRO A 544 21.61 6.78 -14.87
N GLY A 545 20.57 5.96 -14.89
CA GLY A 545 19.23 6.34 -15.35
C GLY A 545 19.13 6.72 -16.85
N LYS A 546 18.04 7.43 -17.21
CA LYS A 546 17.72 7.90 -18.57
C LYS A 546 17.03 9.26 -18.55
N GLN A 547 16.80 9.86 -19.73
CA GLN A 547 15.90 11.00 -19.89
C GLN A 547 14.48 10.48 -20.16
N TYR A 548 13.67 10.36 -19.08
CA TYR A 548 12.33 9.78 -19.15
C TYR A 548 11.29 10.77 -19.68
N THR A 549 10.36 10.25 -20.47
CA THR A 549 9.19 11.00 -20.95
C THR A 549 8.35 11.49 -19.78
N TYR A 550 8.14 10.65 -18.78
CA TYR A 550 7.40 11.02 -17.56
C TYR A 550 7.98 12.25 -16.87
N THR A 551 9.29 12.25 -16.57
CA THR A 551 9.97 13.37 -15.91
C THR A 551 9.86 14.67 -16.71
N SER A 552 10.07 14.59 -18.04
CA SER A 552 9.94 15.80 -18.88
C SER A 552 8.51 16.29 -19.00
N CYS A 553 7.50 15.39 -18.99
CA CYS A 553 6.09 15.78 -19.03
C CYS A 553 5.62 16.44 -17.74
N THR A 554 5.98 15.91 -16.58
CA THR A 554 5.65 16.53 -15.29
C THR A 554 6.32 17.90 -15.15
N ALA A 555 7.56 18.04 -15.62
CA ALA A 555 8.29 19.31 -15.63
C ALA A 555 7.59 20.37 -16.52
N ALA A 556 7.24 20.02 -17.76
CA ALA A 556 6.56 20.93 -18.67
C ALA A 556 5.18 21.36 -18.12
N ALA A 557 4.39 20.41 -17.65
CA ALA A 557 3.07 20.67 -17.07
C ALA A 557 3.15 21.53 -15.82
N GLY A 558 4.08 21.23 -14.91
CA GLY A 558 4.26 21.94 -13.65
C GLY A 558 4.70 23.39 -13.86
N LEU A 559 5.70 23.60 -14.72
CA LEU A 559 6.17 24.97 -15.06
C LEU A 559 5.07 25.79 -15.72
N LYS A 560 4.27 25.20 -16.62
CA LYS A 560 3.13 25.88 -17.24
C LYS A 560 2.06 26.27 -16.20
N ALA A 561 1.61 25.31 -15.39
CA ALA A 561 0.60 25.54 -14.37
C ALA A 561 1.04 26.62 -13.36
N TYR A 562 2.31 26.58 -12.96
CA TYR A 562 2.88 27.59 -12.07
C TYR A 562 3.00 28.96 -12.73
N ALA A 563 3.41 29.02 -14.00
CA ALA A 563 3.44 30.25 -14.77
C ALA A 563 2.05 30.90 -14.90
N GLU A 564 1.03 30.11 -15.18
CA GLU A 564 -0.38 30.54 -15.22
C GLU A 564 -0.83 31.10 -13.87
N LEU A 565 -0.49 30.41 -12.76
CA LEU A 565 -0.78 30.87 -11.41
C LEU A 565 -0.10 32.21 -11.10
N LEU A 566 1.22 32.35 -11.35
CA LEU A 566 1.97 33.57 -11.15
C LEU A 566 1.37 34.72 -11.96
N ASN A 567 1.04 34.47 -13.23
CA ASN A 567 0.43 35.48 -14.12
C ASN A 567 -0.92 35.96 -13.56
N LYS A 568 -1.76 35.03 -13.08
CA LYS A 568 -3.04 35.32 -12.42
C LYS A 568 -2.85 36.21 -11.17
N MET A 569 -1.74 36.04 -10.46
CA MET A 569 -1.37 36.82 -9.27
C MET A 569 -0.62 38.14 -9.62
N GLY A 570 -0.47 38.48 -10.92
CA GLY A 570 0.22 39.66 -11.35
C GLY A 570 1.75 39.63 -11.23
N ILE A 571 2.34 38.43 -11.10
CA ILE A 571 3.78 38.22 -10.97
C ILE A 571 4.36 37.83 -12.34
N ASN A 572 5.54 38.36 -12.70
CA ASN A 572 6.19 38.00 -13.96
C ASN A 572 6.50 36.51 -14.03
N SER A 573 5.91 35.85 -15.01
CA SER A 573 5.97 34.39 -15.19
C SER A 573 6.60 33.95 -16.52
N LYS A 574 7.10 34.91 -17.33
CA LYS A 574 7.58 34.69 -18.71
C LYS A 574 8.61 33.56 -18.78
N LYS A 575 9.60 33.52 -17.89
CA LYS A 575 10.67 32.52 -17.93
C LYS A 575 10.15 31.07 -17.72
N TYR A 576 9.03 30.89 -16.97
CA TYR A 576 8.45 29.59 -16.70
C TYR A 576 7.63 29.09 -17.90
N PHE A 577 6.92 29.99 -18.60
CA PHE A 577 6.29 29.66 -19.88
C PHE A 577 7.33 29.28 -20.92
N GLU A 578 8.40 30.06 -21.08
CA GLU A 578 9.49 29.78 -22.02
C GLU A 578 10.16 28.43 -21.71
N ALA A 579 10.38 28.09 -20.43
CA ALA A 579 10.95 26.80 -20.02
C ALA A 579 10.00 25.62 -20.32
N SER A 580 8.71 25.78 -20.02
CA SER A 580 7.68 24.77 -20.36
C SER A 580 7.60 24.52 -21.86
N ASP A 581 7.61 25.59 -22.69
CA ASP A 581 7.56 25.48 -24.15
C ASP A 581 8.83 24.80 -24.69
N ARG A 582 10.01 25.10 -24.13
CA ARG A 582 11.26 24.43 -24.47
C ARG A 582 11.15 22.92 -24.22
N ILE A 583 10.73 22.51 -23.01
CA ILE A 583 10.60 21.08 -22.66
C ILE A 583 9.55 20.43 -23.57
N THR A 584 8.41 21.05 -23.82
CA THR A 584 7.38 20.52 -24.72
C THR A 584 7.91 20.31 -26.13
N LYS A 585 8.75 21.23 -26.62
CA LYS A 585 9.45 21.07 -27.90
C LYS A 585 10.47 19.94 -27.87
N GLY A 586 11.24 19.82 -26.77
CA GLY A 586 12.17 18.72 -26.53
C GLY A 586 11.47 17.34 -26.60
N ILE A 587 10.32 17.21 -25.93
CA ILE A 587 9.46 16.01 -25.96
C ILE A 587 9.07 15.68 -27.42
N LYS A 588 8.54 16.67 -28.16
CA LYS A 588 8.12 16.46 -29.55
C LYS A 588 9.26 16.03 -30.46
N ASN A 589 10.47 16.56 -30.26
CA ASN A 589 11.62 16.29 -31.09
C ASN A 589 12.34 14.98 -30.77
N ASN A 590 12.35 14.56 -29.52
CA ASN A 590 13.19 13.44 -29.06
C ASN A 590 12.41 12.19 -28.65
N LEU A 591 11.11 12.32 -28.30
CA LEU A 591 10.32 11.26 -27.69
C LEU A 591 9.12 10.81 -28.54
N ILE A 592 8.78 11.53 -29.61
CA ILE A 592 7.77 11.10 -30.60
C ILE A 592 8.50 10.38 -31.73
N VAL A 593 8.13 9.13 -31.98
CA VAL A 593 8.73 8.26 -33.01
C VAL A 593 7.98 8.46 -34.32
N ASP A 594 8.67 8.91 -35.37
CA ASP A 594 8.13 9.12 -36.73
C ASP A 594 6.83 9.95 -36.77
N GLY A 595 6.61 10.79 -35.78
CA GLY A 595 5.36 11.58 -35.64
C GLY A 595 4.13 10.75 -35.26
N LYS A 596 4.30 9.49 -34.83
CA LYS A 596 3.19 8.54 -34.64
C LYS A 596 2.88 8.24 -33.18
N TYR A 597 3.85 7.87 -32.36
CA TYR A 597 3.62 7.48 -30.96
C TYR A 597 4.76 7.94 -30.06
N LEU A 598 4.51 7.95 -28.74
CA LEU A 598 5.51 8.25 -27.72
C LEU A 598 6.33 7.00 -27.36
N LYS A 599 7.60 7.19 -27.04
CA LYS A 599 8.44 6.22 -26.36
C LYS A 599 8.79 6.66 -24.94
N GLY A 600 9.18 5.72 -24.07
CA GLY A 600 9.36 5.94 -22.63
C GLY A 600 10.56 6.81 -22.25
N ASN A 601 11.63 6.83 -23.07
CA ASN A 601 12.86 7.58 -22.80
C ASN A 601 13.61 7.96 -24.08
N ALA A 602 14.54 8.91 -23.97
CA ALA A 602 15.29 9.42 -25.11
C ALA A 602 16.33 8.43 -25.66
N GLU A 603 16.92 7.62 -24.79
CA GLU A 603 18.01 6.68 -25.10
C GLU A 603 17.52 5.45 -25.88
N GLY A 604 16.25 5.05 -25.72
CA GLY A 604 15.66 3.89 -26.39
C GLY A 604 15.71 4.01 -27.92
N LYS A 605 16.39 3.06 -28.59
CA LYS A 605 16.59 3.01 -30.05
C LYS A 605 15.71 1.98 -30.75
N SER A 606 15.17 1.01 -30.00
CA SER A 606 14.39 -0.10 -30.51
C SER A 606 13.27 -0.44 -29.57
N ASN A 607 12.09 -0.78 -30.10
CA ASN A 607 10.93 -1.23 -29.35
C ASN A 607 11.12 -2.59 -28.62
N LYS A 608 12.28 -3.22 -28.79
CA LYS A 608 12.69 -4.43 -28.07
C LYS A 608 13.51 -4.12 -26.81
N GLU A 609 13.93 -2.87 -26.63
CA GLU A 609 14.71 -2.46 -25.48
C GLU A 609 13.81 -2.29 -24.27
N TYR A 610 14.33 -2.67 -23.10
CA TYR A 610 13.68 -2.48 -21.84
C TYR A 610 13.33 -0.99 -21.60
N GLU A 611 12.10 -0.71 -21.14
CA GLU A 611 11.55 0.64 -20.94
C GLU A 611 11.40 1.49 -22.23
N TYR A 612 11.49 0.89 -23.41
CA TYR A 612 11.14 1.65 -24.62
C TYR A 612 9.66 2.04 -24.61
N TYR A 613 8.80 1.14 -24.18
CA TYR A 613 7.41 1.42 -23.79
C TYR A 613 7.33 1.49 -22.27
N ASP A 614 6.91 2.63 -21.78
CA ASP A 614 6.78 2.95 -20.35
C ASP A 614 5.40 3.57 -20.12
N ALA A 615 4.59 2.94 -19.29
CA ALA A 615 3.23 3.37 -19.05
C ALA A 615 3.13 4.77 -18.41
N GLY A 616 4.16 5.22 -17.70
CA GLY A 616 4.23 6.58 -17.17
C GLY A 616 4.12 7.68 -18.23
N MET A 617 4.47 7.39 -19.50
CA MET A 617 4.34 8.39 -20.59
C MET A 617 2.89 8.81 -20.86
N ILE A 618 1.87 8.13 -20.31
CA ILE A 618 0.45 8.53 -20.39
C ILE A 618 0.22 9.93 -19.79
N GLU A 619 1.08 10.36 -18.85
CA GLU A 619 0.98 11.68 -18.25
C GLU A 619 1.26 12.83 -19.23
N ALA A 620 1.88 12.58 -20.37
CA ALA A 620 1.98 13.55 -21.46
C ALA A 620 0.59 14.04 -21.91
N PHE A 621 -0.38 13.15 -21.85
CA PHE A 621 -1.76 13.44 -22.24
C PHE A 621 -2.60 13.94 -21.07
N THR A 622 -2.52 13.29 -19.91
CA THR A 622 -3.36 13.64 -18.74
C THR A 622 -3.02 14.99 -18.14
N LEU A 623 -1.76 15.43 -18.23
CA LEU A 623 -1.26 16.73 -17.72
C LEU A 623 -1.28 17.85 -18.77
N ASP A 624 -1.97 17.70 -19.89
CA ASP A 624 -2.10 18.73 -20.93
C ASP A 624 -0.81 19.17 -21.63
N VAL A 625 0.23 18.33 -21.64
CA VAL A 625 1.49 18.60 -22.37
C VAL A 625 1.29 18.35 -23.87
N LEU A 626 0.61 17.26 -24.22
CA LEU A 626 0.26 16.91 -25.58
C LEU A 626 -1.26 16.71 -25.71
N ASN A 627 -1.86 17.44 -26.66
CA ASN A 627 -3.32 17.45 -26.88
C ASN A 627 -3.72 16.96 -28.30
N ASP A 628 -2.89 16.11 -28.91
CA ASP A 628 -3.13 15.53 -30.22
C ASP A 628 -3.84 14.19 -30.09
N LYS A 629 -5.09 14.11 -30.59
CA LYS A 629 -5.90 12.88 -30.53
C LYS A 629 -5.31 11.75 -31.38
N ASN A 630 -4.70 12.05 -32.54
CA ASN A 630 -4.12 11.02 -33.39
C ASN A 630 -2.88 10.41 -32.72
N LEU A 631 -2.04 11.26 -32.15
CA LEU A 631 -0.87 10.81 -31.38
C LEU A 631 -1.29 9.98 -30.16
N PHE A 632 -2.34 10.41 -29.43
CA PHE A 632 -2.91 9.62 -28.32
C PHE A 632 -3.39 8.25 -28.82
N THR A 633 -4.21 8.21 -29.85
CA THR A 633 -4.78 6.95 -30.37
C THR A 633 -3.69 5.97 -30.81
N SER A 634 -2.67 6.44 -31.53
CA SER A 634 -1.58 5.58 -31.97
C SER A 634 -0.64 5.17 -30.83
N THR A 635 -0.42 6.03 -29.83
CA THR A 635 0.29 5.64 -28.62
C THR A 635 -0.46 4.56 -27.84
N MET A 636 -1.79 4.69 -27.71
CA MET A 636 -2.61 3.68 -27.05
C MET A 636 -2.64 2.36 -27.81
N ALA A 637 -2.51 2.36 -29.13
CA ALA A 637 -2.40 1.11 -29.90
C ALA A 637 -1.11 0.34 -29.55
N GLU A 638 0.01 1.04 -29.37
CA GLU A 638 1.27 0.43 -28.90
C GLU A 638 1.16 -0.07 -27.45
N TYR A 639 0.43 0.66 -26.58
CA TYR A 639 0.12 0.23 -25.22
C TYR A 639 -0.70 -1.06 -25.18
N ASP A 640 -1.78 -1.11 -25.97
CA ASP A 640 -2.66 -2.29 -26.04
C ASP A 640 -1.89 -3.52 -26.51
N ASP A 641 -0.92 -3.34 -27.42
CA ASP A 641 -0.11 -4.44 -27.97
C ASP A 641 1.00 -4.91 -27.02
N THR A 642 1.52 -4.01 -26.14
CA THR A 642 2.76 -4.30 -25.39
C THR A 642 2.60 -4.33 -23.86
N LEU A 643 1.72 -3.53 -23.29
CA LEU A 643 1.60 -3.33 -21.84
C LEU A 643 0.27 -3.80 -21.28
N LYS A 644 -0.73 -4.11 -22.12
CA LYS A 644 -2.02 -4.59 -21.65
C LYS A 644 -1.90 -6.00 -21.07
N VAL A 645 -2.38 -6.17 -19.83
CA VAL A 645 -2.26 -7.45 -19.11
C VAL A 645 -3.22 -8.51 -19.66
N ALA A 646 -4.48 -8.12 -19.93
CA ALA A 646 -5.51 -8.96 -20.56
C ALA A 646 -6.60 -8.11 -21.21
N GLU A 647 -7.50 -8.71 -22.01
CA GLU A 647 -8.52 -7.98 -22.78
C GLU A 647 -9.46 -7.15 -21.90
N ASP A 648 -9.83 -7.68 -20.74
CA ASP A 648 -10.76 -7.10 -19.77
C ASP A 648 -10.08 -6.47 -18.55
N ARG A 649 -8.73 -6.36 -18.57
CA ARG A 649 -7.90 -5.84 -17.49
C ARG A 649 -7.13 -4.58 -17.93
N GLY A 650 -6.33 -4.04 -17.01
CA GLY A 650 -5.54 -2.85 -17.25
C GLY A 650 -4.10 -3.14 -17.75
N TYR A 651 -3.14 -2.37 -17.27
CA TYR A 651 -1.83 -2.27 -17.87
C TYR A 651 -0.69 -2.48 -16.86
N SER A 652 0.38 -3.11 -17.33
CA SER A 652 1.68 -3.16 -16.65
C SER A 652 2.41 -1.81 -16.79
N ARG A 653 3.44 -1.59 -15.95
CA ARG A 653 4.20 -0.33 -16.00
C ARG A 653 5.20 -0.27 -17.15
N VAL A 654 5.89 -1.38 -17.45
CA VAL A 654 6.82 -1.53 -18.58
C VAL A 654 6.77 -2.95 -19.10
N SER A 655 7.23 -3.14 -20.35
CA SER A 655 7.47 -4.48 -20.90
C SER A 655 8.74 -5.05 -20.28
N GLY A 656 8.63 -6.13 -19.53
CA GLY A 656 9.75 -6.73 -18.80
C GLY A 656 9.56 -8.20 -18.53
N VAL A 657 10.44 -8.78 -17.72
CA VAL A 657 10.39 -10.17 -17.26
C VAL A 657 10.18 -10.26 -15.74
N ASP A 658 10.44 -9.20 -15.01
CA ASP A 658 10.22 -9.11 -13.58
C ASP A 658 8.72 -9.07 -13.28
N SER A 659 8.26 -9.85 -12.30
CA SER A 659 6.86 -9.89 -11.90
C SER A 659 6.34 -8.50 -11.46
N TYR A 660 7.19 -7.67 -10.86
CA TYR A 660 6.85 -6.33 -10.46
C TYR A 660 6.59 -5.39 -11.65
N ASP A 661 7.31 -5.59 -12.76
CA ASP A 661 7.15 -4.83 -14.00
C ASP A 661 5.92 -5.23 -14.80
N ILE A 662 5.63 -6.55 -14.90
CA ILE A 662 4.56 -7.09 -15.76
C ILE A 662 3.20 -7.18 -15.08
N ASN A 663 3.14 -7.07 -13.76
CA ASN A 663 1.87 -7.02 -13.03
C ASN A 663 1.08 -5.76 -13.42
N GLU A 664 -0.23 -5.84 -13.28
CA GLU A 664 -1.15 -4.73 -13.55
C GLU A 664 -1.05 -3.65 -12.46
N TRP A 665 -0.82 -2.40 -12.86
CA TRP A 665 -0.63 -1.28 -11.94
C TRP A 665 -1.89 -0.42 -11.83
N ILE A 666 -2.44 -0.31 -10.62
CA ILE A 666 -3.66 0.49 -10.35
C ILE A 666 -3.46 1.96 -10.75
N LEU A 667 -2.29 2.53 -10.46
CA LEU A 667 -1.95 3.88 -10.90
C LEU A 667 -2.13 4.03 -12.40
N ILE A 668 -1.56 3.11 -13.16
CA ILE A 668 -1.56 3.18 -14.63
C ILE A 668 -2.98 3.03 -15.17
N ASP A 669 -3.77 2.13 -14.62
CA ASP A 669 -5.18 1.95 -15.00
C ASP A 669 -5.98 3.23 -14.79
N MET A 670 -5.85 3.86 -13.64
CA MET A 670 -6.55 5.09 -13.32
C MET A 670 -6.07 6.27 -14.19
N ARG A 671 -4.77 6.37 -14.46
CA ARG A 671 -4.25 7.44 -15.32
C ARG A 671 -4.59 7.22 -16.79
N THR A 672 -4.58 5.97 -17.26
CA THR A 672 -5.05 5.60 -18.60
C THR A 672 -6.54 5.88 -18.75
N ALA A 673 -7.37 5.56 -17.75
CA ALA A 673 -8.76 5.95 -17.73
C ALA A 673 -8.93 7.49 -17.81
N SER A 674 -8.14 8.26 -17.06
CA SER A 674 -8.14 9.74 -17.16
C SER A 674 -7.79 10.24 -18.56
N ALA A 675 -6.82 9.62 -19.24
CA ALA A 675 -6.48 9.97 -20.62
C ALA A 675 -7.63 9.64 -21.59
N HIS A 676 -8.26 8.48 -21.49
CA HIS A 676 -9.45 8.13 -22.29
C HIS A 676 -10.61 9.11 -22.06
N ILE A 677 -10.87 9.54 -20.83
CA ILE A 677 -11.88 10.55 -20.51
C ILE A 677 -11.59 11.84 -21.28
N LYS A 678 -10.35 12.31 -21.21
CA LYS A 678 -9.91 13.54 -21.85
C LYS A 678 -10.13 13.54 -23.38
N PHE A 679 -9.89 12.41 -24.04
CA PHE A 679 -10.07 12.28 -25.48
C PHE A 679 -11.47 11.78 -25.90
N GLY A 680 -12.43 11.73 -24.95
CA GLY A 680 -13.84 11.42 -25.20
C GLY A 680 -14.15 9.93 -25.32
N GLU A 681 -13.25 9.04 -24.92
CA GLU A 681 -13.40 7.58 -24.98
C GLU A 681 -13.92 7.03 -23.63
N LYS A 682 -15.08 7.58 -23.17
CA LYS A 682 -15.64 7.29 -21.82
C LYS A 682 -15.91 5.80 -21.58
N ASP A 683 -16.27 5.04 -22.61
CA ASP A 683 -16.56 3.60 -22.46
C ASP A 683 -15.31 2.80 -22.10
N LYS A 684 -14.15 3.15 -22.68
CA LYS A 684 -12.86 2.52 -22.32
C LYS A 684 -12.45 2.88 -20.89
N ALA A 685 -12.60 4.16 -20.53
CA ALA A 685 -12.34 4.61 -19.17
C ALA A 685 -13.22 3.88 -18.14
N LYS A 686 -14.53 3.73 -18.46
CA LYS A 686 -15.48 3.04 -17.56
C LYS A 686 -15.09 1.58 -17.31
N LYS A 687 -14.63 0.86 -18.33
CA LYS A 687 -14.17 -0.53 -18.17
C LYS A 687 -13.04 -0.65 -17.14
N LEU A 688 -12.02 0.22 -17.22
CA LEU A 688 -10.91 0.22 -16.25
C LEU A 688 -11.39 0.58 -14.84
N ILE A 689 -12.26 1.60 -14.72
CA ILE A 689 -12.84 2.00 -13.44
C ILE A 689 -13.67 0.84 -12.84
N ASP A 690 -14.55 0.22 -13.63
CA ASP A 690 -15.41 -0.88 -13.16
C ASP A 690 -14.61 -2.10 -12.71
N TRP A 691 -13.53 -2.41 -13.42
CA TRP A 691 -12.61 -3.48 -13.04
C TRP A 691 -12.01 -3.22 -11.66
N VAL A 692 -11.41 -2.06 -11.45
CA VAL A 692 -10.80 -1.69 -10.16
C VAL A 692 -11.83 -1.63 -9.04
N VAL A 693 -13.01 -1.05 -9.28
CA VAL A 693 -14.11 -1.00 -8.29
C VAL A 693 -14.58 -2.39 -7.91
N SER A 694 -14.74 -3.29 -8.89
CA SER A 694 -15.21 -4.67 -8.63
C SER A 694 -14.24 -5.45 -7.75
N GLN A 695 -12.94 -5.30 -7.97
CA GLN A 695 -11.91 -5.90 -7.13
C GLN A 695 -11.91 -5.31 -5.70
N ALA A 696 -11.96 -3.99 -5.59
CA ALA A 696 -11.95 -3.30 -4.31
C ALA A 696 -13.15 -3.67 -3.42
N THR A 697 -14.34 -3.81 -4.01
CA THR A 697 -15.57 -4.16 -3.28
C THR A 697 -15.45 -5.48 -2.52
N LEU A 698 -14.73 -6.45 -3.06
CA LEU A 698 -14.47 -7.74 -2.41
C LEU A 698 -13.32 -7.68 -1.38
N ASN A 699 -12.48 -6.66 -1.44
CA ASN A 699 -11.26 -6.52 -0.65
C ASN A 699 -11.31 -5.28 0.28
N PHE A 700 -12.38 -5.17 1.08
CA PHE A 700 -12.62 -4.10 2.07
C PHE A 700 -12.69 -2.67 1.49
N ASN A 701 -12.95 -2.50 0.21
CA ASN A 701 -12.82 -1.24 -0.54
C ASN A 701 -11.40 -0.62 -0.40
N LEU A 702 -10.38 -1.45 -0.28
CA LEU A 702 -8.98 -1.06 -0.30
C LEU A 702 -8.40 -1.26 -1.71
N LEU A 703 -7.42 -0.47 -2.06
CA LEU A 703 -6.71 -0.58 -3.33
C LEU A 703 -5.29 -1.07 -3.09
N PRO A 704 -4.82 -2.08 -3.87
CA PRO A 704 -3.44 -2.51 -3.84
C PRO A 704 -2.56 -1.62 -4.71
N GLU A 705 -1.27 -1.83 -4.68
CA GLU A 705 -0.35 -1.32 -5.67
C GLU A 705 -0.55 -2.00 -7.02
N LEU A 706 -0.66 -3.34 -6.98
CA LEU A 706 -0.67 -4.22 -8.16
C LEU A 706 -1.82 -5.24 -8.10
N PHE A 707 -2.21 -5.73 -9.28
CA PHE A 707 -2.86 -7.02 -9.43
C PHE A 707 -1.89 -8.00 -10.11
N ASP A 708 -1.79 -9.22 -9.58
CA ASP A 708 -1.01 -10.30 -10.17
C ASP A 708 -1.36 -10.51 -11.64
N TYR A 709 -0.34 -10.65 -12.50
CA TYR A 709 -0.50 -10.79 -13.95
C TYR A 709 -1.42 -11.96 -14.33
N HIS A 710 -1.24 -13.12 -13.70
CA HIS A 710 -1.98 -14.34 -14.03
C HIS A 710 -3.31 -14.45 -13.29
N ARG A 711 -3.31 -14.14 -11.99
CA ARG A 711 -4.43 -14.45 -11.07
C ARG A 711 -5.32 -13.26 -10.75
N ALA A 712 -4.91 -12.04 -11.08
CA ALA A 712 -5.58 -10.81 -10.68
C ALA A 712 -5.78 -10.68 -9.14
N THR A 713 -4.94 -11.35 -8.36
CA THR A 713 -4.92 -11.21 -6.89
C THR A 713 -4.20 -9.93 -6.49
N TYR A 714 -4.48 -9.44 -5.30
CA TYR A 714 -3.78 -8.28 -4.73
C TYR A 714 -2.31 -8.59 -4.50
N GLU A 715 -1.43 -7.71 -4.99
CA GLU A 715 0.01 -7.80 -4.86
C GLU A 715 0.62 -6.42 -4.54
N GLY A 716 1.90 -6.40 -4.15
CA GLY A 716 2.62 -5.18 -3.78
C GLY A 716 2.17 -4.61 -2.43
N ALA A 717 2.26 -3.30 -2.28
CA ALA A 717 1.87 -2.62 -1.06
C ALA A 717 0.35 -2.42 -0.96
N ILE A 718 -0.24 -2.77 0.18
CA ILE A 718 -1.68 -2.68 0.44
C ILE A 718 -1.91 -2.25 1.90
N PRO A 719 -2.75 -1.24 2.18
CA PRO A 719 -3.47 -0.36 1.24
C PRO A 719 -2.54 0.67 0.58
N MET A 720 -2.70 0.89 -0.72
CA MET A 720 -1.96 1.91 -1.47
C MET A 720 -2.65 3.25 -1.40
N VAL A 721 -1.90 4.31 -1.09
CA VAL A 721 -2.45 5.64 -0.78
C VAL A 721 -2.47 6.53 -2.02
N GLY A 722 -1.33 7.09 -2.44
CA GLY A 722 -1.28 8.00 -3.59
C GLY A 722 -1.62 7.31 -4.89
N PHE A 723 -0.91 6.25 -5.22
CA PHE A 723 -1.09 5.46 -6.45
C PHE A 723 -2.42 4.70 -6.50
N GLY A 724 -3.00 4.36 -5.34
CA GLY A 724 -4.32 3.74 -5.24
C GLY A 724 -5.41 4.77 -5.00
N ALA A 725 -5.64 5.14 -3.74
CA ALA A 725 -6.75 5.99 -3.30
C ALA A 725 -6.73 7.38 -3.95
N GLY A 726 -5.56 8.05 -4.02
CA GLY A 726 -5.41 9.36 -4.63
C GLY A 726 -5.71 9.36 -6.13
N ALA A 727 -5.14 8.40 -6.88
CA ALA A 727 -5.37 8.25 -8.31
C ALA A 727 -6.84 7.92 -8.62
N TYR A 728 -7.48 7.04 -7.84
CA TYR A 728 -8.91 6.75 -7.99
C TYR A 728 -9.78 7.99 -7.78
N LEU A 729 -9.59 8.73 -6.67
CA LEU A 729 -10.34 9.96 -6.42
C LEU A 729 -10.22 10.97 -7.55
N LYS A 730 -9.02 11.14 -8.09
CA LYS A 730 -8.81 12.04 -9.25
C LYS A 730 -9.58 11.56 -10.48
N THR A 731 -9.42 10.30 -10.84
CA THR A 731 -10.01 9.72 -12.05
C THR A 731 -11.53 9.69 -12.02
N ILE A 732 -12.12 9.29 -10.89
CA ILE A 732 -13.58 9.24 -10.78
C ILE A 732 -14.23 10.63 -10.82
N ASN A 733 -13.55 11.65 -10.26
CA ASN A 733 -13.99 13.04 -10.39
C ASN A 733 -13.89 13.54 -11.84
N ASP A 734 -12.85 13.16 -12.59
CA ASP A 734 -12.72 13.49 -14.00
C ASP A 734 -13.82 12.82 -14.84
N PHE A 735 -14.15 11.56 -14.53
CA PHE A 735 -15.14 10.78 -15.27
C PHE A 735 -16.54 11.40 -15.20
N TYR A 736 -16.97 11.83 -14.02
CA TYR A 736 -18.28 12.42 -13.79
C TYR A 736 -18.33 13.94 -13.96
N LYS A 737 -17.19 14.58 -14.28
CA LYS A 737 -17.15 16.01 -14.58
C LYS A 737 -18.01 16.28 -15.82
N LYS A 738 -19.00 17.21 -15.66
CA LYS A 738 -19.88 17.67 -16.74
C LYS A 738 -19.15 18.58 -17.71
#